data_9a3a429548c59026e8576f83a869ffaf
#
_entry.id   9a3a429548c59026e8576f83a869ffaf
#
_cell.length_a   1.000
_cell.length_b   1.000
_cell.length_c   1.000
_cell.angle_alpha   90.00
_cell.angle_beta   90.00
_cell.angle_gamma   90.00
#
_symmetry.space_group_name_H-M   'P 1'
#
loop_
_entity.id
_entity.type
_entity.pdbx_description
1 polymer ?
#
loop_
_entity_poly.entity_id
_entity_poly.type
_entity_poly.pdbx_seq_one_letter_code
_entity_poly.pdbx_strand_id
1 'polypeptide(L)'
;MKSKSENILDKLDAYFRSANYLSVGQLYLLDNPLLKRPLKQDDIKKVVVGHWGTVPGQNFIYTHLNRIIKQYDLNMIYISGPGHGGNALVANTYLEGTYSEIYPEITQDEIGMQKLFKRFSFPGGIPSHVAPETPGSISEGGELGYSLAHAFGSVFDNPTLITACIVGDGEAETATLATSWQSNKFLNPLTDGVVLPILHLNGYKIANPTVFARMTKDEIKSFFKGCGWKPYIVEGSNTKMIHQNMYKTLDLVIKEISKIKEEAKKNNGTKRPVWPMIILKTPKGWTGPKLVHGKMIENSFRAHQVPIMIKDDSDIKMLENWMKSYKPEELFDENGKIKSEIVDFVPQGDRRMGSNPNANGGKLLKELRYPDFRNYKIDVSFPGSVYAQDMIELGKYVRDLIDLNKDKRNFRVFGPDEALSNRLNAMFEKTNRVWMEKQLKTDEFLSNDGRVMDSMLSENLCQGWLEGYLLTGRHGFFHSYEAFVRVIDSMVNQHAKWLKVCNEIPWREEISSLNYVLSSHIWQQDHNGYTHQDPGFLNHLVTKKADIVRMYLPPDANCLLSCFDHCVKTKNYINVIIASKHPSRQWLTMDEAIKHCTKGIGIWDFASNDGGSEPDLVMASCGDTPTLEALAATAILRQNFPELKIRFVNVVDLMKLESASNHPHGLEEEDYDLIFTKDKPIIFAFHGYAPLVHQLTYKRTNQNLHVHGYQEEGTITTPFDMRVLNKLDRYHLVIDALKYLDKLGNRGALLSEWCKNKLIEHKEYIYKNGIDMEEIRNWSWEDATKQIDEKSC
;
A
#
# COMPACT_ATOMS: atom_id res chain seq x y z
N MET A 1 1.06 29.15 47.25
CA MET A 1 0.28 28.59 46.12
C MET A 1 1.20 28.40 44.95
N LYS A 2 1.32 27.18 44.37
CA LYS A 2 2.05 26.95 43.13
C LYS A 2 1.43 27.81 42.00
N SER A 3 2.26 28.31 41.12
CA SER A 3 1.74 29.03 39.93
C SER A 3 0.88 28.11 39.06
N LYS A 4 -0.04 28.67 38.25
CA LYS A 4 -0.87 27.87 37.34
C LYS A 4 -0.05 27.01 36.38
N SER A 5 1.16 27.49 36.00
CA SER A 5 2.11 26.78 35.16
C SER A 5 2.84 25.63 35.90
N GLU A 6 3.10 25.75 37.19
CA GLU A 6 3.67 24.65 37.99
C GLU A 6 2.68 23.52 38.18
N ASN A 7 1.40 23.84 38.37
CA ASN A 7 0.35 22.85 38.48
C ASN A 7 0.20 21.98 37.22
N ILE A 8 0.24 22.57 36.01
CA ILE A 8 0.11 21.80 34.77
C ILE A 8 1.32 20.91 34.50
N LEU A 9 2.53 21.35 34.85
CA LEU A 9 3.75 20.52 34.69
C LEU A 9 3.74 19.30 35.63
N ASP A 10 3.23 19.45 36.85
CA ASP A 10 3.05 18.33 37.78
C ASP A 10 2.03 17.31 37.23
N LYS A 11 0.97 17.76 36.62
CA LYS A 11 -0.04 16.88 35.94
C LYS A 11 0.54 16.15 34.75
N LEU A 12 1.31 16.84 33.89
CA LEU A 12 2.01 16.22 32.76
C LEU A 12 2.98 15.15 33.23
N ASP A 13 3.76 15.39 34.30
CA ASP A 13 4.64 14.38 34.88
C ASP A 13 3.83 13.19 35.41
N ALA A 14 2.75 13.42 36.13
CA ALA A 14 1.90 12.35 36.64
C ALA A 14 1.27 11.52 35.54
N TYR A 15 0.76 12.12 34.47
CA TYR A 15 0.24 11.41 33.30
C TYR A 15 1.34 10.59 32.61
N PHE A 16 2.50 11.17 32.38
CA PHE A 16 3.66 10.50 31.81
C PHE A 16 4.08 9.28 32.62
N ARG A 17 4.13 9.41 33.97
CA ARG A 17 4.39 8.29 34.89
C ARG A 17 3.31 7.21 34.78
N SER A 18 2.04 7.61 34.67
CA SER A 18 0.91 6.68 34.49
C SER A 18 1.03 5.88 33.19
N ALA A 19 1.33 6.55 32.08
CA ALA A 19 1.52 5.90 30.79
C ALA A 19 2.72 4.93 30.82
N ASN A 20 3.83 5.30 31.43
CA ASN A 20 4.98 4.42 31.59
C ASN A 20 4.66 3.22 32.50
N TYR A 21 3.97 3.43 33.62
CA TYR A 21 3.52 2.35 34.52
C TYR A 21 2.68 1.31 33.77
N LEU A 22 1.64 1.78 33.05
CA LEU A 22 0.79 0.92 32.24
C LEU A 22 1.57 0.20 31.13
N SER A 23 2.54 0.88 30.52
CA SER A 23 3.38 0.27 29.48
C SER A 23 4.26 -0.84 30.01
N VAL A 24 4.83 -0.70 31.24
CA VAL A 24 5.59 -1.76 31.89
C VAL A 24 4.69 -2.93 32.30
N GLY A 25 3.51 -2.62 32.89
CA GLY A 25 2.52 -3.65 33.25
C GLY A 25 2.11 -4.51 32.05
N GLN A 26 1.86 -3.89 30.89
CA GLN A 26 1.57 -4.61 29.65
C GLN A 26 2.67 -5.58 29.21
N LEU A 27 3.94 -5.24 29.46
CA LEU A 27 5.06 -6.13 29.12
C LEU A 27 5.11 -7.36 30.05
N TYR A 28 4.92 -7.16 31.36
CA TYR A 28 5.30 -8.16 32.35
C TYR A 28 4.14 -8.82 33.08
N LEU A 29 3.03 -8.11 33.41
CA LEU A 29 2.09 -8.57 34.42
C LEU A 29 0.90 -9.34 33.88
N LEU A 30 0.48 -10.36 34.64
CA LEU A 30 -0.80 -11.07 34.53
C LEU A 30 -1.74 -10.73 35.67
N ASP A 31 -1.20 -10.43 36.86
CA ASP A 31 -1.96 -10.14 38.07
C ASP A 31 -1.30 -9.03 38.90
N ASN A 32 -1.98 -8.59 39.96
CA ASN A 32 -1.51 -7.57 40.90
C ASN A 32 -1.14 -6.21 40.23
N PRO A 33 -2.03 -5.68 39.39
CA PRO A 33 -1.72 -4.52 38.54
C PRO A 33 -1.44 -3.23 39.33
N LEU A 34 -1.83 -3.13 40.61
CA LEU A 34 -1.58 -1.99 41.49
C LEU A 34 -0.48 -2.22 42.52
N LEU A 35 0.22 -3.34 42.45
CA LEU A 35 1.28 -3.72 43.41
C LEU A 35 0.82 -3.69 44.87
N LYS A 36 -0.44 -4.06 45.17
CA LYS A 36 -1.01 -4.10 46.54
C LYS A 36 -0.33 -5.11 47.46
N ARG A 37 0.44 -6.03 46.90
CA ARG A 37 1.30 -6.98 47.56
C ARG A 37 2.62 -7.10 46.77
N PRO A 38 3.66 -7.68 47.38
CA PRO A 38 4.89 -8.00 46.65
C PRO A 38 4.59 -8.89 45.42
N LEU A 39 5.33 -8.64 44.32
CA LEU A 39 5.23 -9.47 43.12
C LEU A 39 5.74 -10.88 43.37
N LYS A 40 5.10 -11.88 42.79
CA LYS A 40 5.51 -13.28 42.73
C LYS A 40 5.62 -13.74 41.28
N GLN A 41 6.24 -14.90 41.07
CA GLN A 41 6.40 -15.49 39.74
C GLN A 41 5.07 -15.66 38.99
N ASP A 42 3.99 -16.03 39.68
CA ASP A 42 2.66 -16.23 39.09
C ASP A 42 1.99 -14.94 38.64
N ASP A 43 2.43 -13.79 39.12
CA ASP A 43 1.95 -12.48 38.65
C ASP A 43 2.52 -12.07 37.30
N ILE A 44 3.55 -12.79 36.83
CA ILE A 44 4.35 -12.41 35.66
C ILE A 44 4.08 -13.35 34.48
N LYS A 45 4.05 -12.82 33.28
CA LYS A 45 3.94 -13.59 32.05
C LYS A 45 5.09 -14.61 31.94
N LYS A 46 4.79 -15.84 31.58
CA LYS A 46 5.81 -16.88 31.37
C LYS A 46 6.72 -16.54 30.18
N VAL A 47 6.18 -15.86 29.18
CA VAL A 47 6.91 -15.36 28.00
C VAL A 47 6.72 -13.85 27.96
N VAL A 48 7.77 -13.11 28.26
CA VAL A 48 7.78 -11.64 28.24
C VAL A 48 8.26 -11.16 26.89
N VAL A 49 7.39 -10.53 26.11
CA VAL A 49 7.68 -10.06 24.75
C VAL A 49 7.21 -8.62 24.57
N GLY A 50 8.06 -7.82 23.94
CA GLY A 50 7.81 -6.43 23.60
C GLY A 50 9.06 -5.57 23.71
N HIS A 51 8.87 -4.26 23.66
CA HIS A 51 9.96 -3.29 23.60
C HIS A 51 9.74 -2.18 24.63
N TRP A 52 10.83 -1.67 25.15
CA TRP A 52 10.82 -0.56 26.11
C TRP A 52 11.52 0.69 25.56
N GLY A 53 12.56 0.50 24.77
CA GLY A 53 13.54 1.54 24.41
C GLY A 53 12.95 2.85 23.87
N THR A 54 11.91 2.79 23.07
CA THR A 54 11.23 3.96 22.47
C THR A 54 10.02 4.43 23.28
N VAL A 55 9.46 3.58 24.13
CA VAL A 55 8.17 3.77 24.81
C VAL A 55 8.12 5.03 25.67
N PRO A 56 9.11 5.34 26.52
CA PRO A 56 9.06 6.56 27.33
C PRO A 56 9.00 7.84 26.49
N GLY A 57 9.76 7.89 25.39
CA GLY A 57 9.71 9.04 24.49
C GLY A 57 8.36 9.20 23.80
N GLN A 58 7.72 8.09 23.38
CA GLN A 58 6.38 8.11 22.82
C GLN A 58 5.33 8.55 23.85
N ASN A 59 5.38 8.00 25.07
CA ASN A 59 4.48 8.42 26.17
C ASN A 59 4.65 9.91 26.50
N PHE A 60 5.88 10.41 26.53
CA PHE A 60 6.18 11.81 26.77
C PHE A 60 5.58 12.71 25.67
N ILE A 61 5.75 12.34 24.41
CA ILE A 61 5.19 13.08 23.28
C ILE A 61 3.67 13.10 23.36
N TYR A 62 3.05 11.92 23.51
CA TYR A 62 1.59 11.80 23.57
C TYR A 62 0.97 12.64 24.69
N THR A 63 1.60 12.63 25.88
CA THR A 63 1.22 13.47 27.04
C THR A 63 1.15 14.95 26.67
N HIS A 64 2.18 15.46 25.99
CA HIS A 64 2.24 16.86 25.58
C HIS A 64 1.30 17.20 24.43
N LEU A 65 1.04 16.26 23.51
CA LEU A 65 0.08 16.44 22.43
C LEU A 65 -1.34 16.56 22.99
N ASN A 66 -1.74 15.73 23.96
CA ASN A 66 -3.03 15.86 24.63
C ASN A 66 -3.24 17.27 25.20
N ARG A 67 -2.22 17.85 25.85
CA ARG A 67 -2.31 19.20 26.39
C ARG A 67 -2.55 20.25 25.31
N ILE A 68 -1.79 20.23 24.22
CA ILE A 68 -1.95 21.24 23.16
C ILE A 68 -3.25 21.07 22.39
N ILE A 69 -3.69 19.82 22.18
CA ILE A 69 -4.99 19.56 21.55
C ILE A 69 -6.10 20.22 22.35
N LYS A 70 -6.16 19.99 23.65
CA LYS A 70 -7.17 20.60 24.51
C LYS A 70 -7.05 22.11 24.63
N GLN A 71 -5.82 22.61 24.76
CA GLN A 71 -5.58 24.03 24.95
C GLN A 71 -5.96 24.88 23.73
N TYR A 72 -5.75 24.36 22.53
CA TYR A 72 -5.93 25.07 21.25
C TYR A 72 -7.08 24.51 20.40
N ASP A 73 -7.85 23.55 20.92
CA ASP A 73 -8.93 22.83 20.23
C ASP A 73 -8.49 22.25 18.88
N LEU A 74 -7.36 21.55 18.86
CA LEU A 74 -6.76 21.04 17.61
C LEU A 74 -7.46 19.76 17.15
N ASN A 75 -7.58 19.61 15.83
CA ASN A 75 -7.90 18.35 15.17
C ASN A 75 -6.58 17.64 14.85
N MET A 76 -6.26 16.59 15.63
CA MET A 76 -4.94 15.96 15.52
C MET A 76 -5.05 14.43 15.57
N ILE A 77 -4.22 13.76 14.77
CA ILE A 77 -3.96 12.32 14.88
C ILE A 77 -2.48 12.07 15.16
N TYR A 78 -2.20 10.86 15.63
CA TYR A 78 -0.86 10.42 16.04
C TYR A 78 -0.41 9.24 15.17
N ILE A 79 0.80 9.31 14.64
CA ILE A 79 1.44 8.19 13.93
C ILE A 79 2.70 7.81 14.69
N SER A 80 2.78 6.53 15.09
CA SER A 80 3.96 5.94 15.71
C SER A 80 4.83 5.28 14.65
N GLY A 81 5.87 5.96 14.18
CA GLY A 81 6.86 5.38 13.26
C GLY A 81 7.62 4.21 13.90
N PRO A 82 8.18 4.35 15.12
CA PRO A 82 8.76 3.21 15.83
C PRO A 82 7.65 2.33 16.43
N GLY A 83 6.88 1.66 15.57
CA GLY A 83 5.68 0.90 15.92
C GLY A 83 5.91 -0.28 16.87
N HIS A 84 7.16 -0.71 17.05
CA HIS A 84 7.52 -1.67 18.09
C HIS A 84 7.27 -1.16 19.53
N GLY A 85 7.01 0.14 19.71
CA GLY A 85 6.52 0.72 20.97
C GLY A 85 5.00 0.68 21.13
N GLY A 86 4.31 -0.35 20.62
CA GLY A 86 2.84 -0.47 20.61
C GLY A 86 2.18 -0.34 21.97
N ASN A 87 2.84 -0.80 23.04
CA ASN A 87 2.38 -0.63 24.42
C ASN A 87 2.26 0.84 24.88
N ALA A 88 2.99 1.76 24.26
CA ALA A 88 2.79 3.18 24.52
C ALA A 88 1.44 3.69 23.97
N LEU A 89 1.10 3.33 22.73
CA LEU A 89 -0.18 3.74 22.14
C LEU A 89 -1.37 3.14 22.91
N VAL A 90 -1.29 1.85 23.26
CA VAL A 90 -2.31 1.17 24.07
C VAL A 90 -2.47 1.84 25.44
N ALA A 91 -1.39 2.16 26.14
CA ALA A 91 -1.43 2.85 27.43
C ALA A 91 -2.11 4.21 27.33
N ASN A 92 -1.76 5.01 26.33
CA ASN A 92 -2.31 6.35 26.16
C ASN A 92 -3.78 6.33 25.73
N THR A 93 -4.18 5.45 24.81
CA THR A 93 -5.59 5.31 24.41
C THR A 93 -6.46 4.75 25.53
N TYR A 94 -5.89 3.94 26.44
CA TYR A 94 -6.57 3.53 27.66
C TYR A 94 -6.74 4.71 28.64
N LEU A 95 -5.69 5.50 28.88
CA LEU A 95 -5.75 6.66 29.78
C LEU A 95 -6.74 7.73 29.31
N GLU A 96 -6.86 7.96 28.02
CA GLU A 96 -7.82 8.91 27.46
C GLU A 96 -9.25 8.36 27.37
N GLY A 97 -9.47 7.08 27.68
CA GLY A 97 -10.77 6.41 27.71
C GLY A 97 -11.18 5.74 26.40
N THR A 98 -10.57 6.06 25.27
CA THR A 98 -10.96 5.52 23.95
C THR A 98 -10.86 4.00 23.91
N TYR A 99 -9.82 3.40 24.51
CA TYR A 99 -9.63 1.94 24.50
C TYR A 99 -10.79 1.22 25.19
N SER A 100 -11.24 1.72 26.33
CA SER A 100 -12.38 1.14 27.10
C SER A 100 -13.74 1.40 26.44
N GLU A 101 -13.88 2.47 25.64
CA GLU A 101 -15.09 2.70 24.83
C GLU A 101 -15.19 1.67 23.69
N ILE A 102 -14.07 1.31 23.08
CA ILE A 102 -13.99 0.31 21.99
C ILE A 102 -14.09 -1.13 22.53
N TYR A 103 -13.45 -1.38 23.67
CA TYR A 103 -13.41 -2.68 24.36
C TYR A 103 -14.00 -2.56 25.78
N PRO A 104 -15.33 -2.60 25.94
CA PRO A 104 -16.00 -2.34 27.21
C PRO A 104 -15.63 -3.31 28.34
N GLU A 105 -15.12 -4.49 28.00
CA GLU A 105 -14.60 -5.46 28.97
C GLU A 105 -13.27 -5.05 29.62
N ILE A 106 -12.59 -4.05 29.07
CA ILE A 106 -11.36 -3.46 29.59
C ILE A 106 -11.69 -2.10 30.24
N THR A 107 -12.26 -2.18 31.43
CA THR A 107 -12.71 -1.02 32.21
C THR A 107 -11.53 -0.21 32.74
N GLN A 108 -11.76 1.09 33.05
CA GLN A 108 -10.74 1.93 33.71
C GLN A 108 -10.76 1.73 35.22
N ASP A 109 -10.44 0.52 35.66
CA ASP A 109 -10.30 0.09 37.04
C ASP A 109 -9.26 -1.02 37.17
N GLU A 110 -9.06 -1.59 38.38
CA GLU A 110 -8.06 -2.64 38.64
C GLU A 110 -8.30 -3.88 37.78
N ILE A 111 -9.55 -4.29 37.59
CA ILE A 111 -9.91 -5.48 36.78
C ILE A 111 -9.61 -5.23 35.31
N GLY A 112 -10.02 -4.08 34.81
CA GLY A 112 -9.74 -3.69 33.43
C GLY A 112 -8.25 -3.50 33.16
N MET A 113 -7.51 -2.93 34.11
CA MET A 113 -6.05 -2.79 34.05
C MET A 113 -5.36 -4.17 33.98
N GLN A 114 -5.81 -5.14 34.79
CA GLN A 114 -5.31 -6.51 34.75
C GLN A 114 -5.55 -7.15 33.36
N LYS A 115 -6.76 -7.00 32.81
CA LYS A 115 -7.10 -7.49 31.48
C LYS A 115 -6.27 -6.81 30.37
N LEU A 116 -6.07 -5.50 30.46
CA LEU A 116 -5.21 -4.73 29.55
C LEU A 116 -3.77 -5.28 29.54
N PHE A 117 -3.20 -5.50 30.71
CA PHE A 117 -1.85 -6.04 30.87
C PHE A 117 -1.75 -7.44 30.26
N LYS A 118 -2.70 -8.32 30.59
CA LYS A 118 -2.74 -9.68 30.05
C LYS A 118 -2.86 -9.69 28.53
N ARG A 119 -3.73 -8.83 27.96
CA ARG A 119 -4.04 -8.81 26.51
C ARG A 119 -2.82 -8.50 25.63
N PHE A 120 -1.90 -7.67 26.10
CA PHE A 120 -0.77 -7.24 25.30
C PHE A 120 0.25 -8.38 25.08
N SER A 121 0.57 -8.66 23.80
CA SER A 121 1.52 -9.71 23.38
C SER A 121 1.27 -11.06 24.05
N PHE A 122 -0.01 -11.47 24.05
CA PHE A 122 -0.50 -12.69 24.68
C PHE A 122 -1.45 -13.42 23.74
N PRO A 123 -1.51 -14.78 23.74
CA PRO A 123 -2.44 -15.53 22.89
C PRO A 123 -3.87 -15.07 23.04
N GLY A 124 -4.53 -14.76 21.92
CA GLY A 124 -5.90 -14.19 21.88
C GLY A 124 -5.98 -12.70 22.23
N GLY A 125 -4.85 -12.03 22.39
CA GLY A 125 -4.75 -10.60 22.63
C GLY A 125 -4.35 -9.80 21.41
N ILE A 126 -3.55 -8.76 21.61
CA ILE A 126 -3.05 -7.87 20.57
C ILE A 126 -1.53 -8.04 20.39
N PRO A 127 -0.99 -7.75 19.19
CA PRO A 127 0.45 -7.85 18.93
C PRO A 127 1.25 -6.79 19.73
N SER A 128 2.56 -7.03 19.83
CA SER A 128 3.48 -6.11 20.52
C SER A 128 3.77 -4.82 19.75
N HIS A 129 3.44 -4.77 18.48
CA HIS A 129 3.58 -3.59 17.61
C HIS A 129 2.25 -2.84 17.50
N VAL A 130 2.32 -1.62 17.03
CA VAL A 130 1.12 -0.85 16.65
C VAL A 130 0.36 -1.63 15.56
N ALA A 131 -0.94 -1.78 15.77
CA ALA A 131 -1.75 -2.65 14.91
C ALA A 131 -3.20 -2.10 14.79
N PRO A 132 -3.98 -2.59 13.83
CA PRO A 132 -5.36 -2.11 13.60
C PRO A 132 -6.27 -2.23 14.82
N GLU A 133 -6.04 -3.20 15.70
CA GLU A 133 -6.81 -3.44 16.92
C GLU A 133 -6.67 -2.29 17.93
N THR A 134 -5.64 -1.47 17.83
CA THR A 134 -5.45 -0.32 18.71
C THR A 134 -6.11 0.92 18.12
N PRO A 135 -7.10 1.54 18.80
CA PRO A 135 -7.74 2.76 18.32
C PRO A 135 -6.72 3.89 18.14
N GLY A 136 -6.94 4.75 17.14
CA GLY A 136 -6.02 5.84 16.82
C GLY A 136 -4.89 5.46 15.87
N SER A 137 -4.65 4.19 15.61
CA SER A 137 -3.62 3.75 14.67
C SER A 137 -4.09 3.81 13.22
N ILE A 138 -3.27 4.36 12.33
CA ILE A 138 -3.45 4.30 10.86
C ILE A 138 -2.23 3.74 10.13
N SER A 139 -1.14 3.48 10.84
CA SER A 139 0.08 2.95 10.26
C SER A 139 0.64 1.89 11.19
N GLU A 140 0.92 0.72 10.64
CA GLU A 140 1.65 -0.32 11.35
C GLU A 140 3.15 -0.06 11.21
N GLY A 141 3.86 -0.13 12.33
CA GLY A 141 5.30 0.10 12.37
C GLY A 141 6.12 -1.19 12.41
N GLY A 142 5.66 -2.25 11.80
CA GLY A 142 6.39 -3.52 11.70
C GLY A 142 7.62 -3.38 10.82
N GLU A 143 7.43 -3.00 9.58
CA GLU A 143 8.49 -2.54 8.70
C GLU A 143 8.61 -1.01 8.81
N LEU A 144 9.83 -0.54 9.07
CA LEU A 144 10.06 0.88 9.33
C LEU A 144 10.25 1.67 8.03
N GLY A 145 9.86 2.95 8.07
CA GLY A 145 10.19 3.93 7.04
C GLY A 145 9.00 4.56 6.32
N TYR A 146 7.78 4.12 6.57
CA TYR A 146 6.59 4.60 5.84
C TYR A 146 5.77 5.64 6.61
N SER A 147 6.04 5.80 7.90
CA SER A 147 5.26 6.65 8.80
C SER A 147 5.12 8.09 8.33
N LEU A 148 6.23 8.71 7.89
CA LEU A 148 6.21 10.09 7.45
C LEU A 148 5.51 10.26 6.10
N ALA A 149 5.64 9.30 5.18
CA ALA A 149 4.90 9.31 3.93
C ALA A 149 3.38 9.20 4.18
N HIS A 150 2.95 8.27 5.06
CA HIS A 150 1.56 8.16 5.50
C HIS A 150 1.07 9.45 6.17
N ALA A 151 1.90 10.09 6.99
CA ALA A 151 1.54 11.37 7.62
C ALA A 151 1.24 12.46 6.58
N PHE A 152 2.04 12.57 5.52
CA PHE A 152 1.76 13.50 4.43
C PHE A 152 0.49 13.13 3.67
N GLY A 153 0.30 11.85 3.34
CA GLY A 153 -0.93 11.37 2.71
C GLY A 153 -2.18 11.73 3.50
N SER A 154 -2.14 11.57 4.84
CA SER A 154 -3.27 11.83 5.72
C SER A 154 -3.74 13.29 5.74
N VAL A 155 -2.83 14.23 5.47
CA VAL A 155 -3.13 15.67 5.53
C VAL A 155 -3.48 16.29 4.18
N PHE A 156 -3.23 15.62 3.07
CA PHE A 156 -3.66 16.11 1.77
C PHE A 156 -5.18 16.31 1.74
N ASP A 157 -5.62 17.48 1.26
CA ASP A 157 -7.03 17.89 1.20
C ASP A 157 -7.75 17.89 2.58
N ASN A 158 -7.00 18.02 3.66
CA ASN A 158 -7.54 18.06 5.02
C ASN A 158 -7.02 19.29 5.78
N PRO A 159 -7.44 20.50 5.43
CA PRO A 159 -6.82 21.75 5.90
C PRO A 159 -6.86 21.98 7.41
N THR A 160 -7.72 21.26 8.13
CA THR A 160 -7.85 21.37 9.60
C THR A 160 -7.04 20.33 10.37
N LEU A 161 -6.58 19.26 9.70
CA LEU A 161 -5.87 18.16 10.34
C LEU A 161 -4.41 18.52 10.61
N ILE A 162 -3.93 18.19 11.80
CA ILE A 162 -2.51 18.10 12.13
C ILE A 162 -2.17 16.62 12.37
N THR A 163 -1.25 16.09 11.62
CA THR A 163 -0.74 14.73 11.86
C THR A 163 0.62 14.83 12.56
N ALA A 164 0.63 14.48 13.85
CA ALA A 164 1.87 14.34 14.61
C ALA A 164 2.49 12.97 14.27
N CYS A 165 3.63 13.00 13.60
CA CYS A 165 4.36 11.81 13.19
C CYS A 165 5.62 11.65 14.01
N ILE A 166 5.68 10.60 14.83
CA ILE A 166 6.88 10.24 15.56
C ILE A 166 7.78 9.45 14.64
N VAL A 167 8.97 9.94 14.42
CA VAL A 167 10.00 9.26 13.60
C VAL A 167 11.09 8.76 14.54
N GLY A 168 11.35 7.45 14.54
CA GLY A 168 12.50 6.89 15.23
C GLY A 168 13.81 7.27 14.52
N ASP A 169 14.87 7.51 15.29
CA ASP A 169 16.17 7.85 14.71
C ASP A 169 16.79 6.71 13.88
N GLY A 170 16.48 5.45 14.20
CA GLY A 170 16.82 4.30 13.37
C GLY A 170 15.94 4.19 12.12
N GLU A 171 14.64 4.50 12.24
CA GLU A 171 13.72 4.57 11.12
C GLU A 171 14.13 5.66 10.11
N ALA A 172 14.67 6.79 10.61
CA ALA A 172 15.13 7.89 9.77
C ALA A 172 16.29 7.51 8.81
N GLU A 173 16.92 6.36 9.00
CA GLU A 173 17.96 5.82 8.11
C GLU A 173 17.39 5.03 6.94
N THR A 174 16.09 4.70 6.92
CA THR A 174 15.45 3.95 5.83
C THR A 174 15.29 4.82 4.58
N ALA A 175 15.36 4.21 3.39
CA ALA A 175 15.30 4.92 2.12
C ALA A 175 14.02 5.74 1.96
N THR A 176 12.86 5.13 2.23
CA THR A 176 11.56 5.80 2.09
C THR A 176 11.42 6.97 3.05
N LEU A 177 11.85 6.83 4.30
CA LEU A 177 11.75 7.93 5.25
C LEU A 177 12.72 9.06 4.92
N ALA A 178 13.95 8.73 4.51
CA ALA A 178 14.93 9.72 4.08
C ALA A 178 14.41 10.59 2.92
N THR A 179 13.70 9.99 1.96
CA THR A 179 13.04 10.69 0.86
C THR A 179 11.83 11.50 1.35
N SER A 180 11.09 10.99 2.33
CA SER A 180 9.87 11.61 2.85
C SER A 180 10.09 13.00 3.46
N TRP A 181 11.29 13.32 3.93
CA TRP A 181 11.62 14.68 4.40
C TRP A 181 11.40 15.77 3.35
N GLN A 182 11.37 15.41 2.05
CA GLN A 182 11.11 16.32 0.94
C GLN A 182 9.62 16.59 0.70
N SER A 183 8.71 15.81 1.30
CA SER A 183 7.26 15.88 1.03
C SER A 183 6.63 17.23 1.38
N ASN A 184 7.25 18.02 2.24
CA ASN A 184 6.79 19.38 2.56
C ASN A 184 6.75 20.34 1.36
N LYS A 185 7.39 19.97 0.24
CA LYS A 185 7.42 20.71 -1.01
C LYS A 185 6.20 20.47 -1.90
N PHE A 186 5.33 19.55 -1.47
CA PHE A 186 4.08 19.17 -2.12
C PHE A 186 2.86 19.44 -1.24
N LEU A 187 3.05 20.15 -0.12
CA LEU A 187 2.01 20.45 0.85
C LEU A 187 1.54 21.88 0.72
N ASN A 188 0.33 22.08 0.18
CA ASN A 188 -0.25 23.42 0.07
C ASN A 188 -0.80 23.88 1.44
N PRO A 189 -0.29 24.96 2.02
CA PRO A 189 -0.68 25.38 3.36
C PRO A 189 -2.14 25.87 3.47
N LEU A 190 -2.81 26.15 2.35
CA LEU A 190 -4.21 26.57 2.33
C LEU A 190 -5.17 25.38 2.30
N THR A 191 -4.92 24.43 1.41
CA THR A 191 -5.85 23.34 1.07
C THR A 191 -5.54 22.03 1.76
N ASP A 192 -4.31 21.85 2.21
CA ASP A 192 -3.87 20.67 2.93
C ASP A 192 -3.70 20.96 4.44
N GLY A 193 -3.61 19.93 5.26
CA GLY A 193 -3.35 20.02 6.70
C GLY A 193 -1.90 20.32 7.04
N VAL A 194 -1.43 19.80 8.15
CA VAL A 194 -0.06 20.00 8.65
C VAL A 194 0.53 18.67 9.10
N VAL A 195 1.73 18.36 8.66
CA VAL A 195 2.53 17.31 9.29
C VAL A 195 3.45 17.95 10.32
N LEU A 196 3.41 17.47 11.55
CA LEU A 196 4.34 17.82 12.62
C LEU A 196 5.26 16.62 12.88
N PRO A 197 6.42 16.54 12.22
CA PRO A 197 7.39 15.49 12.52
C PRO A 197 8.06 15.72 13.86
N ILE A 198 8.14 14.65 14.66
CA ILE A 198 8.89 14.64 15.93
C ILE A 198 9.94 13.53 15.82
N LEU A 199 11.17 13.88 15.51
CA LEU A 199 12.27 12.92 15.51
C LEU A 199 12.63 12.55 16.95
N HIS A 200 12.36 11.31 17.33
CA HIS A 200 12.77 10.78 18.64
C HIS A 200 14.19 10.21 18.54
N LEU A 201 15.14 11.04 18.90
CA LEU A 201 16.58 10.74 18.89
C LEU A 201 16.99 10.11 20.22
N ASN A 202 16.88 8.79 20.32
CA ASN A 202 17.27 8.03 21.51
C ASN A 202 18.66 7.40 21.42
N GLY A 203 19.26 7.40 20.24
CA GLY A 203 20.66 7.11 20.00
C GLY A 203 21.01 5.70 19.57
N TYR A 204 20.09 4.73 19.65
CA TYR A 204 20.40 3.32 19.37
C TYR A 204 19.28 2.61 18.60
N LYS A 205 19.68 1.69 17.71
CA LYS A 205 18.84 0.67 17.06
C LYS A 205 18.75 -0.60 17.94
N ILE A 206 18.63 -1.76 17.34
CA ILE A 206 18.58 -3.05 18.06
C ILE A 206 19.90 -3.33 18.77
N ALA A 207 21.03 -3.09 18.09
CA ALA A 207 22.36 -3.38 18.60
C ALA A 207 23.37 -2.24 18.37
N ASN A 208 23.11 -1.35 17.41
CA ASN A 208 24.05 -0.32 16.96
C ASN A 208 23.55 1.10 17.28
N PRO A 209 24.44 2.08 17.38
CA PRO A 209 24.05 3.49 17.40
C PRO A 209 23.42 3.90 16.08
N THR A 210 22.61 4.95 16.11
CA THR A 210 22.09 5.59 14.92
C THR A 210 23.05 6.64 14.37
N VAL A 211 22.95 6.93 13.06
CA VAL A 211 23.78 7.95 12.41
C VAL A 211 23.54 9.31 13.06
N PHE A 212 22.26 9.71 13.19
CA PHE A 212 21.91 11.01 13.81
C PHE A 212 22.46 11.16 15.25
N ALA A 213 22.59 10.07 16.01
CA ALA A 213 23.11 10.10 17.37
C ALA A 213 24.61 10.46 17.44
N ARG A 214 25.33 10.36 16.33
CA ARG A 214 26.76 10.69 16.24
C ARG A 214 27.02 12.00 15.52
N MET A 215 25.98 12.65 14.98
CA MET A 215 26.06 13.98 14.41
C MET A 215 26.02 15.06 15.48
N THR A 216 26.69 16.16 15.22
CA THR A 216 26.58 17.39 16.04
C THR A 216 25.20 18.03 15.88
N LYS A 217 24.82 18.87 16.83
CA LYS A 217 23.55 19.62 16.75
C LYS A 217 23.47 20.50 15.48
N ASP A 218 24.58 21.06 15.07
CA ASP A 218 24.62 21.97 13.90
C ASP A 218 24.51 21.18 12.59
N GLU A 219 25.11 20.00 12.49
CA GLU A 219 24.92 19.10 11.34
C GLU A 219 23.44 18.66 11.23
N ILE A 220 22.83 18.23 12.32
CA ILE A 220 21.41 17.83 12.34
C ILE A 220 20.51 19.00 11.92
N LYS A 221 20.73 20.21 12.49
CA LYS A 221 19.96 21.41 12.10
C LYS A 221 20.15 21.76 10.64
N SER A 222 21.36 21.65 10.13
CA SER A 222 21.69 21.96 8.73
C SER A 222 21.01 20.99 7.78
N PHE A 223 21.01 19.69 8.12
CA PHE A 223 20.32 18.66 7.36
C PHE A 223 18.82 18.95 7.22
N PHE A 224 18.12 19.18 8.33
CA PHE A 224 16.68 19.44 8.28
C PHE A 224 16.33 20.81 7.65
N LYS A 225 17.15 21.82 7.86
CA LYS A 225 16.99 23.10 7.16
C LYS A 225 17.13 22.93 5.63
N GLY A 226 18.09 22.12 5.15
CA GLY A 226 18.25 21.79 3.75
C GLY A 226 17.02 21.07 3.15
N CYS A 227 16.37 20.24 3.95
CA CYS A 227 15.09 19.60 3.60
C CYS A 227 13.87 20.55 3.66
N GLY A 228 14.04 21.80 4.10
CA GLY A 228 12.95 22.80 4.17
C GLY A 228 12.19 22.82 5.50
N TRP A 229 12.80 22.34 6.58
CA TRP A 229 12.23 22.34 7.93
C TRP A 229 12.88 23.39 8.84
N LYS A 230 12.14 23.76 9.90
CA LYS A 230 12.64 24.57 11.02
C LYS A 230 12.73 23.68 12.26
N PRO A 231 13.90 23.09 12.58
CA PRO A 231 14.05 22.16 13.68
C PRO A 231 14.17 22.85 15.03
N TYR A 232 13.38 22.40 16.00
CA TYR A 232 13.43 22.74 17.42
C TYR A 232 13.97 21.55 18.21
N ILE A 233 15.03 21.76 18.99
CA ILE A 233 15.65 20.69 19.79
C ILE A 233 15.17 20.79 21.23
N VAL A 234 14.57 19.68 21.72
CA VAL A 234 14.24 19.45 23.12
C VAL A 234 15.07 18.28 23.60
N GLU A 235 15.93 18.47 24.57
CA GLU A 235 16.84 17.42 25.05
C GLU A 235 16.95 17.38 26.57
N GLY A 236 17.20 16.18 27.10
CA GLY A 236 17.48 15.95 28.50
C GLY A 236 16.94 14.63 29.03
N SER A 237 17.28 14.33 30.28
CA SER A 237 16.78 13.17 31.03
C SER A 237 16.11 13.57 32.35
N ASN A 238 16.27 14.84 32.80
CA ASN A 238 15.56 15.36 33.96
C ASN A 238 14.10 15.67 33.58
N THR A 239 13.16 14.94 34.14
CA THR A 239 11.74 15.01 33.79
C THR A 239 11.15 16.42 33.93
N LYS A 240 11.43 17.11 35.05
CA LYS A 240 10.92 18.46 35.27
C LYS A 240 11.39 19.47 34.24
N MET A 241 12.68 19.43 33.90
CA MET A 241 13.27 20.37 32.93
C MET A 241 12.78 20.08 31.51
N ILE A 242 12.72 18.81 31.11
CA ILE A 242 12.31 18.45 29.74
C ILE A 242 10.82 18.69 29.51
N HIS A 243 9.96 18.46 30.53
CA HIS A 243 8.55 18.85 30.46
C HIS A 243 8.40 20.38 30.26
N GLN A 244 9.18 21.18 30.96
CA GLN A 244 9.14 22.63 30.82
C GLN A 244 9.59 23.08 29.43
N ASN A 245 10.66 22.46 28.87
CA ASN A 245 11.17 22.76 27.57
C ASN A 245 10.19 22.35 26.46
N MET A 246 9.63 21.13 26.53
CA MET A 246 8.64 20.67 25.56
C MET A 246 7.35 21.51 25.61
N TYR A 247 6.89 21.87 26.80
CA TYR A 247 5.75 22.76 26.97
C TYR A 247 5.92 24.07 26.18
N LYS A 248 7.04 24.76 26.38
CA LYS A 248 7.35 26.04 25.67
C LYS A 248 7.53 25.83 24.18
N THR A 249 8.21 24.76 23.78
CA THR A 249 8.51 24.48 22.37
C THR A 249 7.22 24.19 21.59
N LEU A 250 6.33 23.35 22.12
CA LEU A 250 5.06 23.04 21.43
C LEU A 250 4.15 24.26 21.30
N ASP A 251 4.06 25.11 22.34
CA ASP A 251 3.29 26.36 22.25
C ASP A 251 3.84 27.29 21.14
N LEU A 252 5.17 27.35 21.00
CA LEU A 252 5.82 28.11 19.93
C LEU A 252 5.52 27.50 18.55
N VAL A 253 5.66 26.18 18.44
CA VAL A 253 5.40 25.44 17.18
C VAL A 253 3.95 25.63 16.72
N ILE A 254 2.98 25.50 17.62
CA ILE A 254 1.56 25.69 17.27
C ILE A 254 1.28 27.13 16.84
N LYS A 255 1.86 28.13 17.50
CA LYS A 255 1.75 29.53 17.08
C LYS A 255 2.35 29.77 15.68
N GLU A 256 3.47 29.14 15.37
CA GLU A 256 4.05 29.22 14.02
C GLU A 256 3.17 28.56 12.98
N ILE A 257 2.63 27.35 13.26
CA ILE A 257 1.68 26.67 12.36
C ILE A 257 0.47 27.57 12.09
N SER A 258 -0.11 28.16 13.14
CA SER A 258 -1.26 29.09 13.02
C SER A 258 -0.88 30.29 12.13
N LYS A 259 0.28 30.90 12.33
CA LYS A 259 0.77 32.01 11.49
C LYS A 259 0.94 31.59 10.03
N ILE A 260 1.53 30.42 9.76
CA ILE A 260 1.66 29.88 8.40
C ILE A 260 0.28 29.74 7.74
N LYS A 261 -0.70 29.20 8.45
CA LYS A 261 -2.07 29.02 7.94
C LYS A 261 -2.76 30.38 7.67
N GLU A 262 -2.56 31.37 8.52
CA GLU A 262 -3.07 32.72 8.31
C GLU A 262 -2.42 33.43 7.12
N GLU A 263 -1.10 33.30 6.97
CA GLU A 263 -0.37 33.81 5.82
C GLU A 263 -0.81 33.14 4.51
N ALA A 264 -1.07 31.82 4.54
CA ALA A 264 -1.57 31.09 3.40
C ALA A 264 -2.93 31.60 2.92
N LYS A 265 -3.82 31.97 3.83
CA LYS A 265 -5.11 32.61 3.48
C LYS A 265 -4.90 33.95 2.77
N LYS A 266 -3.91 34.75 3.20
CA LYS A 266 -3.61 36.07 2.61
C LYS A 266 -2.98 35.98 1.23
N ASN A 267 -2.15 34.96 0.98
CA ASN A 267 -1.45 34.76 -0.29
C ASN A 267 -2.05 33.67 -1.16
N ASN A 268 -3.24 33.18 -0.82
CA ASN A 268 -3.95 32.13 -1.54
C ASN A 268 -3.14 30.84 -1.72
N GLY A 269 -2.32 30.48 -0.70
CA GLY A 269 -1.52 29.26 -0.71
C GLY A 269 -0.36 29.23 -1.72
N THR A 270 0.04 30.38 -2.27
CA THR A 270 1.04 30.44 -3.35
C THR A 270 2.49 30.37 -2.87
N LYS A 271 2.72 30.55 -1.56
CA LYS A 271 4.06 30.51 -0.97
C LYS A 271 4.28 29.25 -0.17
N ARG A 272 5.35 28.52 -0.46
CA ARG A 272 5.80 27.41 0.35
C ARG A 272 6.31 27.93 1.71
N PRO A 273 5.74 27.48 2.82
CA PRO A 273 6.26 27.83 4.14
C PRO A 273 7.47 26.97 4.53
N VAL A 274 8.22 27.41 5.53
CA VAL A 274 9.18 26.57 6.24
C VAL A 274 8.47 26.01 7.47
N TRP A 275 8.10 24.73 7.41
CA TRP A 275 7.34 24.07 8.45
C TRP A 275 8.21 23.78 9.69
N PRO A 276 7.67 23.93 10.91
CA PRO A 276 8.38 23.53 12.12
C PRO A 276 8.41 22.00 12.27
N MET A 277 9.47 21.50 12.90
CA MET A 277 9.60 20.12 13.38
C MET A 277 10.30 20.10 14.73
N ILE A 278 10.13 19.02 15.48
CA ILE A 278 10.77 18.85 16.80
C ILE A 278 11.77 17.69 16.74
N ILE A 279 12.91 17.87 17.39
CA ILE A 279 13.90 16.82 17.65
C ILE A 279 13.90 16.61 19.16
N LEU A 280 13.32 15.49 19.59
CA LEU A 280 13.30 15.08 20.99
C LEU A 280 14.47 14.14 21.25
N LYS A 281 15.46 14.60 22.04
CA LYS A 281 16.63 13.81 22.38
C LYS A 281 16.56 13.38 23.83
N THR A 282 16.34 12.06 24.07
CA THR A 282 16.29 11.43 25.38
C THR A 282 17.13 10.16 25.39
N PRO A 283 17.56 9.66 26.58
CA PRO A 283 18.19 8.35 26.64
C PRO A 283 17.26 7.24 26.14
N LYS A 284 17.77 6.25 25.42
CA LYS A 284 17.00 5.05 25.07
C LYS A 284 16.58 4.31 26.34
N GLY A 285 15.30 3.95 26.45
CA GLY A 285 14.77 3.31 27.65
C GLY A 285 14.67 4.21 28.86
N TRP A 286 14.61 5.54 28.64
CA TRP A 286 14.47 6.56 29.68
C TRP A 286 13.43 6.20 30.71
N THR A 287 13.70 6.50 31.99
CA THR A 287 12.91 6.13 33.18
C THR A 287 12.85 4.63 33.49
N GLY A 288 13.55 3.80 32.73
CA GLY A 288 13.73 2.38 33.01
C GLY A 288 14.87 2.10 33.97
N PRO A 289 15.18 0.81 34.21
CA PRO A 289 16.35 0.45 35.06
C PRO A 289 17.64 0.94 34.42
N LYS A 290 18.47 1.59 35.21
CA LYS A 290 19.80 2.06 34.75
C LYS A 290 20.76 0.90 34.54
N LEU A 291 20.76 -0.04 35.51
CA LEU A 291 21.61 -1.22 35.54
C LEU A 291 20.76 -2.47 35.80
N VAL A 292 21.05 -3.56 35.10
CA VAL A 292 20.54 -4.90 35.38
C VAL A 292 21.72 -5.86 35.39
N HIS A 293 21.93 -6.57 36.50
CA HIS A 293 23.09 -7.46 36.70
C HIS A 293 24.44 -6.80 36.32
N GLY A 294 24.64 -5.55 36.71
CA GLY A 294 25.86 -4.78 36.45
C GLY A 294 26.01 -4.25 35.00
N LYS A 295 25.07 -4.53 34.12
CA LYS A 295 25.09 -4.05 32.74
C LYS A 295 24.23 -2.78 32.59
N MET A 296 24.74 -1.78 31.88
CA MET A 296 24.01 -0.56 31.55
C MET A 296 22.84 -0.91 30.63
N ILE A 297 21.62 -0.51 31.00
CA ILE A 297 20.39 -0.67 30.24
C ILE A 297 19.95 0.69 29.66
N GLU A 298 19.54 1.64 30.53
CA GLU A 298 19.18 3.00 30.08
C GLU A 298 20.35 3.61 29.30
N ASN A 299 20.05 4.33 28.22
CA ASN A 299 21.01 4.96 27.33
C ASN A 299 21.95 3.95 26.61
N SER A 300 21.51 2.74 26.41
CA SER A 300 22.22 1.73 25.62
C SER A 300 21.28 0.93 24.72
N PHE A 301 21.85 0.19 23.78
CA PHE A 301 21.05 -0.69 22.90
C PHE A 301 20.30 -1.78 23.70
N ARG A 302 20.73 -2.14 24.92
CA ARG A 302 20.10 -3.18 25.76
C ARG A 302 18.70 -2.79 26.22
N ALA A 303 18.35 -1.51 26.20
CA ALA A 303 16.98 -1.06 26.46
C ALA A 303 16.01 -1.30 25.26
N HIS A 304 16.47 -1.80 24.11
CA HIS A 304 15.63 -1.93 22.92
C HIS A 304 14.41 -2.82 23.14
N GLN A 305 14.65 -4.01 23.67
CA GLN A 305 13.60 -4.98 24.04
C GLN A 305 13.20 -4.78 25.52
N VAL A 306 12.76 -5.87 26.16
CA VAL A 306 12.45 -5.86 27.60
C VAL A 306 13.71 -5.71 28.42
N PRO A 307 13.78 -4.74 29.37
CA PRO A 307 14.99 -4.47 30.15
C PRO A 307 15.40 -5.58 31.11
N ILE A 308 14.46 -6.27 31.72
CA ILE A 308 14.66 -7.31 32.73
C ILE A 308 14.13 -8.63 32.20
N MET A 309 15.01 -9.61 32.05
CA MET A 309 14.64 -11.01 31.79
C MET A 309 14.42 -11.71 33.12
N ILE A 310 13.19 -12.10 33.43
CA ILE A 310 12.83 -12.72 34.72
C ILE A 310 13.33 -14.15 34.74
N LYS A 311 14.28 -14.41 35.64
CA LYS A 311 14.88 -15.72 35.85
C LYS A 311 14.71 -16.21 37.29
N ASP A 312 14.74 -15.28 38.25
CA ASP A 312 14.67 -15.56 39.67
C ASP A 312 14.00 -14.42 40.46
N ASP A 313 13.88 -14.58 41.76
CA ASP A 313 13.26 -13.61 42.68
C ASP A 313 13.98 -12.26 42.71
N SER A 314 15.27 -12.22 42.37
CA SER A 314 16.03 -10.95 42.34
C SER A 314 15.58 -10.09 41.14
N ASP A 315 15.27 -10.72 40.01
CA ASP A 315 14.71 -10.05 38.83
C ASP A 315 13.31 -9.53 39.11
N ILE A 316 12.48 -10.33 39.80
CA ILE A 316 11.15 -9.93 40.22
C ILE A 316 11.22 -8.70 41.12
N LYS A 317 12.14 -8.68 42.03
CA LYS A 317 12.36 -7.54 42.94
C LYS A 317 12.85 -6.28 42.18
N MET A 318 13.70 -6.47 41.17
CA MET A 318 14.11 -5.34 40.30
C MET A 318 12.94 -4.79 39.52
N LEU A 319 12.07 -5.64 38.94
CA LEU A 319 10.86 -5.23 38.28
C LEU A 319 9.90 -4.47 39.20
N GLU A 320 9.66 -5.03 40.40
CA GLU A 320 8.81 -4.37 41.39
C GLU A 320 9.33 -2.98 41.78
N ASN A 321 10.64 -2.87 42.03
CA ASN A 321 11.28 -1.59 42.35
C ASN A 321 11.20 -0.58 41.18
N TRP A 322 11.33 -1.06 39.93
CA TRP A 322 11.15 -0.22 38.74
C TRP A 322 9.72 0.29 38.65
N MET A 323 8.74 -0.58 38.76
CA MET A 323 7.32 -0.17 38.71
C MET A 323 6.95 0.77 39.88
N LYS A 324 7.42 0.51 41.10
CA LYS A 324 7.22 1.39 42.25
C LYS A 324 7.89 2.77 42.09
N SER A 325 8.92 2.89 41.28
CA SER A 325 9.55 4.18 41.02
C SER A 325 8.62 5.19 40.32
N TYR A 326 7.56 4.72 39.65
CA TYR A 326 6.51 5.56 39.10
C TYR A 326 5.47 6.02 40.12
N LYS A 327 5.48 5.45 41.35
CA LYS A 327 4.61 5.78 42.48
C LYS A 327 3.12 5.62 42.13
N PRO A 328 2.67 4.39 41.79
CA PRO A 328 1.29 4.15 41.34
C PRO A 328 0.24 4.63 42.34
N GLU A 329 0.52 4.64 43.63
CA GLU A 329 -0.36 5.15 44.69
C GLU A 329 -0.65 6.66 44.60
N GLU A 330 0.24 7.43 43.97
CA GLU A 330 0.00 8.84 43.64
C GLU A 330 -0.89 9.01 42.40
N LEU A 331 -0.92 8.00 41.49
CA LEU A 331 -1.50 8.09 40.14
C LEU A 331 -2.91 7.51 40.07
N PHE A 332 -3.12 6.37 40.72
CA PHE A 332 -4.40 5.65 40.69
C PHE A 332 -5.06 5.69 42.09
N ASP A 333 -6.36 5.58 42.12
CA ASP A 333 -7.10 5.40 43.36
C ASP A 333 -7.10 3.94 43.84
N GLU A 334 -7.74 3.64 44.95
CA GLU A 334 -7.82 2.30 45.51
C GLU A 334 -8.49 1.26 44.60
N ASN A 335 -9.31 1.71 43.65
CA ASN A 335 -10.01 0.89 42.66
C ASN A 335 -9.24 0.76 41.36
N GLY A 336 -8.08 1.39 41.24
CA GLY A 336 -7.23 1.36 40.01
C GLY A 336 -7.64 2.37 38.95
N LYS A 337 -8.58 3.26 39.23
CA LYS A 337 -8.94 4.37 38.35
C LYS A 337 -7.91 5.48 38.43
N ILE A 338 -7.47 5.98 37.27
CA ILE A 338 -6.60 7.17 37.25
C ILE A 338 -7.28 8.35 37.89
N LYS A 339 -6.57 9.09 38.75
CA LYS A 339 -7.11 10.26 39.43
C LYS A 339 -7.50 11.35 38.43
N SER A 340 -8.69 11.90 38.58
CA SER A 340 -9.31 12.83 37.62
C SER A 340 -8.50 14.10 37.37
N GLU A 341 -7.79 14.59 38.40
CA GLU A 341 -6.90 15.74 38.27
C GLU A 341 -5.69 15.52 37.39
N ILE A 342 -5.30 14.27 37.15
CA ILE A 342 -4.18 13.92 36.24
C ILE A 342 -4.60 13.99 34.78
N VAL A 343 -5.86 13.67 34.48
CA VAL A 343 -6.39 13.60 33.11
C VAL A 343 -7.24 14.82 32.72
N ASP A 344 -7.35 15.82 33.56
CA ASP A 344 -8.20 17.00 33.31
C ASP A 344 -7.74 17.84 32.10
N PHE A 345 -6.49 17.70 31.66
CA PHE A 345 -5.96 18.34 30.46
C PHE A 345 -6.08 17.47 29.19
N VAL A 346 -6.59 16.24 29.30
CA VAL A 346 -6.82 15.35 28.15
C VAL A 346 -8.02 15.86 27.34
N PRO A 347 -7.98 15.87 26.00
CA PRO A 347 -9.11 16.24 25.17
C PRO A 347 -10.28 15.25 25.33
N GLN A 348 -11.47 15.64 24.88
CA GLN A 348 -12.68 14.84 24.98
C GLN A 348 -13.27 14.55 23.59
N GLY A 349 -14.08 13.49 23.49
CA GLY A 349 -14.75 13.12 22.24
C GLY A 349 -13.75 12.91 21.08
N ASP A 350 -14.12 13.33 19.91
CA ASP A 350 -13.33 13.20 18.67
C ASP A 350 -12.04 14.03 18.66
N ARG A 351 -11.78 14.83 19.69
CA ARG A 351 -10.49 15.51 19.85
C ARG A 351 -9.42 14.61 20.49
N ARG A 352 -9.79 13.49 21.10
CA ARG A 352 -8.82 12.47 21.53
C ARG A 352 -8.19 11.83 20.31
N MET A 353 -6.88 11.61 20.33
CA MET A 353 -6.17 11.03 19.18
C MET A 353 -6.62 9.60 18.86
N GLY A 354 -6.99 8.83 19.89
CA GLY A 354 -7.52 7.47 19.71
C GLY A 354 -8.91 7.40 19.08
N SER A 355 -9.78 8.39 19.31
CA SER A 355 -11.15 8.42 18.79
C SER A 355 -11.36 9.36 17.60
N ASN A 356 -10.29 10.05 17.15
CA ASN A 356 -10.38 10.96 16.03
C ASN A 356 -10.83 10.22 14.75
N PRO A 357 -11.90 10.69 14.07
CA PRO A 357 -12.41 9.99 12.88
C PRO A 357 -11.39 9.90 11.73
N ASN A 358 -10.39 10.80 11.66
CA ASN A 358 -9.31 10.67 10.68
C ASN A 358 -8.43 9.44 10.93
N ALA A 359 -8.41 8.87 12.13
CA ALA A 359 -7.71 7.62 12.43
C ALA A 359 -8.57 6.36 12.18
N ASN A 360 -9.80 6.55 11.71
CA ASN A 360 -10.70 5.52 11.21
C ASN A 360 -11.42 6.07 9.97
N GLY A 361 -10.67 6.23 8.89
CA GLY A 361 -11.02 7.08 7.76
C GLY A 361 -12.29 6.68 7.01
N GLY A 362 -12.73 5.43 7.11
CA GLY A 362 -14.00 4.99 6.56
C GLY A 362 -15.19 5.81 7.09
N LYS A 363 -15.12 6.31 8.32
CA LYS A 363 -16.13 7.24 8.90
C LYS A 363 -16.22 8.57 8.13
N LEU A 364 -15.18 8.94 7.40
CA LEU A 364 -15.10 10.20 6.65
C LEU A 364 -15.21 9.97 5.13
N LEU A 365 -15.27 8.72 4.70
CA LEU A 365 -15.28 8.37 3.28
C LEU A 365 -16.53 8.94 2.61
N LYS A 366 -16.33 9.78 1.60
CA LYS A 366 -17.39 10.32 0.75
C LYS A 366 -17.28 9.70 -0.62
N GLU A 367 -18.37 9.14 -1.11
CA GLU A 367 -18.43 8.56 -2.46
C GLU A 367 -18.04 9.58 -3.52
N LEU A 368 -17.36 9.09 -4.55
CA LEU A 368 -17.04 9.85 -5.74
C LEU A 368 -18.29 10.03 -6.60
N ARG A 369 -18.27 11.07 -7.43
CA ARG A 369 -19.15 11.19 -8.59
C ARG A 369 -18.42 10.58 -9.78
N TYR A 370 -19.01 9.60 -10.41
CA TYR A 370 -18.36 8.87 -11.51
C TYR A 370 -18.88 9.36 -12.86
N PRO A 371 -18.01 9.58 -13.85
CA PRO A 371 -18.47 9.73 -15.24
C PRO A 371 -18.96 8.36 -15.73
N ASP A 372 -19.84 8.33 -16.71
CA ASP A 372 -20.22 7.08 -17.36
C ASP A 372 -19.06 6.60 -18.26
N PHE A 373 -18.40 5.52 -17.89
CA PHE A 373 -17.24 4.99 -18.60
C PHE A 373 -17.55 4.58 -20.04
N ARG A 374 -18.83 4.30 -20.37
CA ARG A 374 -19.28 3.99 -21.73
C ARG A 374 -19.11 5.16 -22.71
N ASN A 375 -19.00 6.38 -22.19
CA ASN A 375 -18.75 7.56 -23.02
C ASN A 375 -17.35 7.62 -23.62
N TYR A 376 -16.43 6.78 -23.15
CA TYR A 376 -15.03 6.71 -23.61
C TYR A 376 -14.77 5.45 -24.46
N LYS A 377 -15.84 4.74 -24.86
CA LYS A 377 -15.75 3.52 -25.63
C LYS A 377 -15.01 3.70 -26.95
N ILE A 378 -14.32 2.65 -27.34
CA ILE A 378 -13.87 2.46 -28.71
C ILE A 378 -14.96 1.70 -29.46
N ASP A 379 -15.41 2.22 -30.59
CA ASP A 379 -16.37 1.55 -31.45
C ASP A 379 -15.66 0.45 -32.26
N VAL A 380 -15.99 -0.80 -31.97
CA VAL A 380 -15.43 -1.99 -32.62
C VAL A 380 -16.51 -2.58 -33.54
N SER A 381 -16.34 -2.41 -34.83
CA SER A 381 -17.28 -2.95 -35.83
C SER A 381 -17.06 -4.44 -36.11
N PHE A 382 -15.83 -4.91 -35.97
CA PHE A 382 -15.41 -6.28 -36.10
C PHE A 382 -14.20 -6.54 -35.20
N PRO A 383 -14.06 -7.68 -34.53
CA PRO A 383 -12.95 -7.97 -33.66
C PRO A 383 -11.59 -7.74 -34.32
N GLY A 384 -10.76 -6.89 -33.71
CA GLY A 384 -9.44 -6.55 -34.20
C GLY A 384 -9.39 -5.54 -35.34
N SER A 385 -10.51 -4.95 -35.78
CA SER A 385 -10.57 -4.01 -36.90
C SER A 385 -10.03 -2.62 -36.58
N VAL A 386 -9.95 -2.27 -35.31
CA VAL A 386 -9.55 -0.94 -34.82
C VAL A 386 -8.30 -1.03 -33.95
N TYR A 387 -7.43 -0.02 -34.04
CA TYR A 387 -6.32 0.21 -33.11
C TYR A 387 -6.65 1.38 -32.17
N ALA A 388 -6.37 1.20 -30.88
CA ALA A 388 -6.44 2.27 -29.88
C ALA A 388 -5.29 2.14 -28.87
N GLN A 389 -5.07 3.21 -28.11
CA GLN A 389 -4.16 3.22 -26.96
C GLN A 389 -5.02 3.22 -25.70
N ASP A 390 -5.10 2.09 -25.03
CA ASP A 390 -6.02 1.86 -23.91
C ASP A 390 -5.86 2.91 -22.80
N MET A 391 -4.62 3.24 -22.46
CA MET A 391 -4.30 4.25 -21.42
C MET A 391 -4.70 5.68 -21.81
N ILE A 392 -4.85 6.02 -23.10
CA ILE A 392 -5.40 7.33 -23.52
C ILE A 392 -6.88 7.42 -23.17
N GLU A 393 -7.64 6.37 -23.43
CA GLU A 393 -9.07 6.35 -23.11
C GLU A 393 -9.30 6.38 -21.59
N LEU A 394 -8.49 5.63 -20.83
CA LEU A 394 -8.49 5.74 -19.38
C LEU A 394 -8.14 7.16 -18.90
N GLY A 395 -7.15 7.81 -19.53
CA GLY A 395 -6.77 9.19 -19.22
C GLY A 395 -7.93 10.19 -19.37
N LYS A 396 -8.79 10.00 -20.39
CA LYS A 396 -10.01 10.82 -20.57
C LYS A 396 -11.03 10.57 -19.45
N TYR A 397 -11.23 9.32 -19.07
CA TYR A 397 -12.10 8.96 -17.93
C TYR A 397 -11.59 9.58 -16.63
N VAL A 398 -10.29 9.45 -16.35
CA VAL A 398 -9.65 10.02 -15.15
C VAL A 398 -9.74 11.54 -15.13
N ARG A 399 -9.56 12.21 -16.27
CA ARG A 399 -9.77 13.67 -16.42
C ARG A 399 -11.13 14.09 -15.89
N ASP A 400 -12.18 13.41 -16.35
CA ASP A 400 -13.56 13.77 -16.02
C ASP A 400 -13.93 13.34 -14.59
N LEU A 401 -13.35 12.24 -14.10
CA LEU A 401 -13.45 11.83 -12.69
C LEU A 401 -12.87 12.91 -11.76
N ILE A 402 -11.71 13.48 -12.10
CA ILE A 402 -11.10 14.59 -11.37
C ILE A 402 -12.02 15.81 -11.40
N ASP A 403 -12.50 16.21 -12.59
CA ASP A 403 -13.33 17.43 -12.76
C ASP A 403 -14.65 17.33 -11.98
N LEU A 404 -15.32 16.17 -12.00
CA LEU A 404 -16.54 15.92 -11.24
C LEU A 404 -16.36 16.02 -9.73
N ASN A 405 -15.18 15.75 -9.21
CA ASN A 405 -14.90 15.71 -7.77
C ASN A 405 -14.00 16.86 -7.27
N LYS A 406 -13.73 17.86 -8.09
CA LYS A 406 -12.85 18.97 -7.75
C LYS A 406 -13.33 19.80 -6.55
N ASP A 407 -14.63 19.94 -6.39
CA ASP A 407 -15.24 20.65 -5.26
C ASP A 407 -15.13 19.89 -3.92
N LYS A 408 -15.21 18.55 -3.97
CA LYS A 408 -15.07 17.69 -2.81
C LYS A 408 -13.61 17.51 -2.38
N ARG A 409 -12.67 17.71 -3.29
CA ARG A 409 -11.23 17.52 -3.08
C ARG A 409 -10.90 16.18 -2.40
N ASN A 410 -11.50 15.10 -2.85
CA ASN A 410 -11.37 13.77 -2.24
C ASN A 410 -10.82 12.68 -3.19
N PHE A 411 -10.22 13.10 -4.32
CA PHE A 411 -9.58 12.20 -5.28
C PHE A 411 -8.26 12.79 -5.77
N ARG A 412 -7.18 11.99 -5.75
CA ARG A 412 -5.87 12.33 -6.33
C ARG A 412 -5.29 11.15 -7.09
N VAL A 413 -4.42 11.46 -8.05
CA VAL A 413 -3.63 10.50 -8.82
C VAL A 413 -2.19 10.54 -8.30
N PHE A 414 -1.58 9.37 -8.13
CA PHE A 414 -0.23 9.23 -7.60
C PHE A 414 0.65 8.42 -8.55
N GLY A 415 1.92 8.81 -8.70
CA GLY A 415 2.88 8.13 -9.53
C GLY A 415 4.27 8.76 -9.44
N PRO A 416 5.31 8.06 -9.92
CA PRO A 416 6.71 8.50 -9.80
C PRO A 416 7.21 9.22 -11.07
N ASP A 417 6.59 10.32 -11.49
CA ASP A 417 6.94 11.11 -12.71
C ASP A 417 6.69 10.35 -14.02
N GLU A 418 5.69 9.50 -14.05
CA GLU A 418 5.43 8.62 -15.19
C GLU A 418 4.10 8.91 -15.91
N ALA A 419 3.31 9.89 -15.47
CA ALA A 419 1.97 10.15 -16.01
C ALA A 419 1.95 10.39 -17.53
N LEU A 420 2.89 11.16 -18.06
CA LEU A 420 2.98 11.41 -19.51
C LEU A 420 3.42 10.15 -20.25
N SER A 421 4.38 9.43 -19.75
CA SER A 421 4.85 8.17 -20.34
C SER A 421 3.77 7.09 -20.33
N ASN A 422 2.93 7.07 -19.28
CA ASN A 422 1.80 6.15 -19.14
C ASN A 422 0.54 6.62 -19.89
N ARG A 423 0.63 7.68 -20.72
CA ARG A 423 -0.46 8.20 -21.56
C ARG A 423 -1.67 8.76 -20.80
N LEU A 424 -1.48 9.22 -19.56
CA LEU A 424 -2.53 9.87 -18.77
C LEU A 424 -2.64 11.39 -19.00
N ASN A 425 -2.12 11.89 -20.10
CA ASN A 425 -2.01 13.33 -20.41
C ASN A 425 -3.34 14.07 -20.32
N ALA A 426 -4.45 13.44 -20.70
CA ALA A 426 -5.76 14.08 -20.75
C ALA A 426 -6.16 14.68 -19.39
N MET A 427 -5.70 14.13 -18.26
CA MET A 427 -6.01 14.69 -16.94
C MET A 427 -5.46 16.10 -16.75
N PHE A 428 -4.36 16.46 -17.43
CA PHE A 428 -3.78 17.81 -17.36
C PHE A 428 -4.60 18.89 -18.07
N GLU A 429 -5.65 18.53 -18.79
CA GLU A 429 -6.65 19.49 -19.30
C GLU A 429 -7.49 20.11 -18.16
N LYS A 430 -7.58 19.44 -16.99
CA LYS A 430 -8.42 19.85 -15.86
C LYS A 430 -7.67 20.12 -14.58
N THR A 431 -6.42 19.68 -14.46
CA THR A 431 -5.61 19.81 -13.25
C THR A 431 -4.13 19.86 -13.60
N ASN A 432 -3.27 20.00 -12.58
CA ASN A 432 -1.82 19.97 -12.70
C ASN A 432 -1.20 19.04 -11.64
N ARG A 433 0.12 18.80 -11.76
CA ARG A 433 0.93 18.25 -10.67
C ARG A 433 1.07 19.28 -9.55
N VAL A 434 1.04 18.81 -8.32
CA VAL A 434 1.32 19.64 -7.15
C VAL A 434 2.80 19.95 -7.09
N TRP A 435 3.13 21.26 -6.99
CA TRP A 435 4.50 21.73 -6.88
C TRP A 435 4.56 23.07 -6.14
N MET A 436 5.19 23.09 -4.96
CA MET A 436 5.26 24.30 -4.11
C MET A 436 6.59 25.04 -4.22
N GLU A 437 7.56 24.51 -4.97
CA GLU A 437 8.86 25.14 -5.20
C GLU A 437 8.80 26.10 -6.39
N LYS A 438 9.91 26.77 -6.66
CA LYS A 438 10.05 27.69 -7.79
C LYS A 438 9.72 26.98 -9.10
N GLN A 439 8.88 27.60 -9.90
CA GLN A 439 8.56 27.17 -11.26
C GLN A 439 9.33 28.00 -12.28
N LEU A 440 9.79 27.38 -13.35
CA LEU A 440 10.47 28.00 -14.48
C LEU A 440 9.52 28.06 -15.67
N LYS A 441 9.87 28.90 -16.67
CA LYS A 441 9.04 29.03 -17.91
C LYS A 441 9.02 27.77 -18.77
N THR A 442 9.94 26.86 -18.55
CA THR A 442 10.07 25.59 -19.24
C THR A 442 9.31 24.46 -18.57
N ASP A 443 8.76 24.70 -17.38
CA ASP A 443 8.03 23.69 -16.63
C ASP A 443 6.57 23.63 -17.13
N GLU A 444 6.06 22.43 -17.30
CA GLU A 444 4.71 22.18 -17.79
C GLU A 444 3.88 21.45 -16.75
N PHE A 445 2.60 21.76 -16.70
CA PHE A 445 1.62 21.09 -15.85
C PHE A 445 1.95 21.11 -14.35
N LEU A 446 2.63 22.14 -13.86
CA LEU A 446 2.90 22.34 -12.44
C LEU A 446 1.98 23.41 -11.86
N SER A 447 1.51 23.20 -10.65
CA SER A 447 0.82 24.26 -9.89
C SER A 447 0.89 23.97 -8.38
N ASN A 448 0.63 24.99 -7.58
CA ASN A 448 0.55 24.83 -6.13
C ASN A 448 -0.79 24.21 -5.67
N ASP A 449 -1.77 24.08 -6.55
CA ASP A 449 -3.08 23.48 -6.29
C ASP A 449 -3.48 22.51 -7.41
N GLY A 450 -2.87 21.33 -7.42
CA GLY A 450 -3.12 20.24 -8.36
C GLY A 450 -3.78 19.03 -7.71
N ARG A 451 -4.20 18.08 -8.56
CA ARG A 451 -4.78 16.79 -8.13
C ARG A 451 -3.85 15.60 -8.45
N VAL A 452 -2.67 15.87 -8.98
CA VAL A 452 -1.72 14.85 -9.41
C VAL A 452 -0.45 14.94 -8.58
N MET A 453 -0.07 13.85 -7.94
CA MET A 453 1.12 13.68 -7.11
C MET A 453 2.13 12.82 -7.88
N ASP A 454 2.71 13.39 -8.95
CA ASP A 454 3.54 12.69 -9.94
C ASP A 454 4.85 13.46 -10.20
N SER A 455 5.44 14.01 -9.15
CA SER A 455 6.65 14.85 -9.29
C SER A 455 7.86 14.33 -8.51
N MET A 456 7.71 13.25 -7.76
CA MET A 456 8.81 12.60 -7.06
C MET A 456 9.12 11.26 -7.71
N LEU A 457 10.34 11.08 -8.17
CA LEU A 457 10.82 9.81 -8.71
C LEU A 457 11.12 8.82 -7.56
N SER A 458 10.04 8.37 -6.91
CA SER A 458 10.11 7.45 -5.79
C SER A 458 8.75 6.75 -5.59
N GLU A 459 8.65 5.53 -6.03
CA GLU A 459 7.46 4.68 -5.91
C GLU A 459 7.05 4.51 -4.45
N ASN A 460 8.03 4.25 -3.56
CA ASN A 460 7.79 4.11 -2.13
C ASN A 460 7.13 5.36 -1.51
N LEU A 461 7.61 6.55 -1.87
CA LEU A 461 7.07 7.78 -1.32
C LEU A 461 5.66 8.05 -1.85
N CYS A 462 5.47 7.93 -3.17
CA CYS A 462 4.16 8.14 -3.81
C CYS A 462 3.12 7.13 -3.33
N GLN A 463 3.51 5.86 -3.16
CA GLN A 463 2.68 4.82 -2.55
C GLN A 463 2.29 5.18 -1.11
N GLY A 464 3.25 5.58 -0.28
CA GLY A 464 2.98 5.96 1.11
C GLY A 464 2.07 7.17 1.23
N TRP A 465 2.17 8.13 0.32
CA TRP A 465 1.22 9.24 0.23
C TRP A 465 -0.20 8.75 -0.08
N LEU A 466 -0.34 7.85 -1.07
CA LEU A 466 -1.65 7.27 -1.40
C LEU A 466 -2.22 6.49 -0.22
N GLU A 467 -1.45 5.62 0.41
CA GLU A 467 -1.93 4.86 1.57
C GLU A 467 -2.45 5.77 2.69
N GLY A 468 -1.68 6.79 3.10
CA GLY A 468 -2.13 7.76 4.10
C GLY A 468 -3.40 8.52 3.70
N TYR A 469 -3.55 8.80 2.40
CA TYR A 469 -4.71 9.46 1.83
C TYR A 469 -5.97 8.58 1.88
N LEU A 470 -5.84 7.29 1.54
CA LEU A 470 -6.93 6.30 1.63
C LEU A 470 -7.32 6.03 3.09
N LEU A 471 -6.35 5.81 3.96
CA LEU A 471 -6.54 5.52 5.38
C LEU A 471 -7.25 6.63 6.15
N THR A 472 -7.31 7.84 5.58
CA THR A 472 -8.03 9.00 6.14
C THR A 472 -9.30 9.37 5.35
N GLY A 473 -9.86 8.43 4.58
CA GLY A 473 -11.19 8.52 3.99
C GLY A 473 -11.27 9.28 2.66
N ARG A 474 -10.28 9.08 1.79
CA ARG A 474 -10.23 9.66 0.45
C ARG A 474 -9.98 8.59 -0.59
N HIS A 475 -9.96 8.97 -1.87
CA HIS A 475 -9.85 8.09 -3.01
C HIS A 475 -8.65 8.45 -3.87
N GLY A 476 -8.06 7.45 -4.51
CA GLY A 476 -6.99 7.65 -5.46
C GLY A 476 -6.56 6.36 -6.13
N PHE A 477 -5.62 6.46 -7.04
CA PHE A 477 -4.94 5.30 -7.60
C PHE A 477 -3.46 5.63 -7.84
N PHE A 478 -2.67 4.58 -7.94
CA PHE A 478 -1.24 4.62 -8.24
C PHE A 478 -1.00 4.12 -9.66
N HIS A 479 -0.26 4.87 -10.46
CA HIS A 479 0.22 4.41 -11.75
C HIS A 479 1.73 4.28 -11.74
N SER A 480 2.24 3.24 -12.40
CA SER A 480 3.68 3.02 -12.55
C SER A 480 3.99 2.10 -13.73
N TYR A 481 5.27 1.99 -14.07
CA TYR A 481 5.78 0.92 -14.93
C TYR A 481 5.68 -0.41 -14.20
N GLU A 482 5.29 -1.46 -14.92
CA GLU A 482 5.15 -2.79 -14.34
C GLU A 482 6.42 -3.30 -13.66
N ALA A 483 7.59 -3.12 -14.28
CA ALA A 483 8.86 -3.56 -13.73
C ALA A 483 9.28 -2.80 -12.48
N PHE A 484 8.99 -1.49 -12.40
CA PHE A 484 9.49 -0.66 -11.31
C PHE A 484 8.62 -0.73 -10.05
N VAL A 485 7.36 -1.11 -10.19
CA VAL A 485 6.45 -1.26 -9.04
C VAL A 485 6.96 -2.29 -8.02
N ARG A 486 7.84 -3.20 -8.39
CA ARG A 486 8.45 -4.20 -7.50
C ARG A 486 9.14 -3.60 -6.27
N VAL A 487 9.62 -2.36 -6.37
CA VAL A 487 10.27 -1.69 -5.22
C VAL A 487 9.31 -1.47 -4.04
N ILE A 488 7.99 -1.53 -4.25
CA ILE A 488 6.98 -1.36 -3.20
C ILE A 488 6.36 -2.68 -2.69
N ASP A 489 6.86 -3.84 -3.10
CA ASP A 489 6.32 -5.16 -2.70
C ASP A 489 6.09 -5.26 -1.19
N SER A 490 7.01 -4.75 -0.39
CA SER A 490 6.92 -4.80 1.07
C SER A 490 5.84 -3.87 1.63
N MET A 491 5.70 -2.66 1.10
CA MET A 491 4.63 -1.73 1.49
C MET A 491 3.25 -2.32 1.21
N VAL A 492 3.07 -2.87 0.01
CA VAL A 492 1.81 -3.54 -0.38
C VAL A 492 1.50 -4.71 0.55
N ASN A 493 2.51 -5.49 0.92
CA ASN A 493 2.35 -6.59 1.86
C ASN A 493 1.86 -6.11 3.24
N GLN A 494 2.39 -5.00 3.76
CA GLN A 494 1.92 -4.43 5.02
C GLN A 494 0.49 -3.90 4.90
N HIS A 495 0.17 -3.18 3.81
CA HIS A 495 -1.20 -2.69 3.57
C HIS A 495 -2.21 -3.84 3.45
N ALA A 496 -1.86 -4.93 2.75
CA ALA A 496 -2.70 -6.13 2.65
C ALA A 496 -2.97 -6.76 4.03
N LYS A 497 -1.96 -6.85 4.88
CA LYS A 497 -2.12 -7.37 6.25
C LYS A 497 -2.96 -6.44 7.12
N TRP A 498 -2.77 -5.12 6.98
CA TRP A 498 -3.59 -4.11 7.64
C TRP A 498 -5.07 -4.27 7.27
N LEU A 499 -5.40 -4.32 5.97
CA LEU A 499 -6.77 -4.49 5.48
C LEU A 499 -7.38 -5.81 5.98
N LYS A 500 -6.62 -6.92 5.91
CA LYS A 500 -7.06 -8.23 6.39
C LYS A 500 -7.50 -8.16 7.85
N VAL A 501 -6.71 -7.52 8.72
CA VAL A 501 -7.04 -7.39 10.13
C VAL A 501 -8.20 -6.41 10.33
N CYS A 502 -8.24 -5.29 9.60
CA CYS A 502 -9.36 -4.35 9.64
C CYS A 502 -10.71 -5.01 9.31
N ASN A 503 -10.74 -5.92 8.33
CA ASN A 503 -11.95 -6.66 7.95
C ASN A 503 -12.47 -7.59 9.06
N GLU A 504 -11.62 -7.97 10.01
CA GLU A 504 -11.97 -8.80 11.16
C GLU A 504 -12.39 -7.96 12.40
N ILE A 505 -12.25 -6.63 12.35
CA ILE A 505 -12.50 -5.73 13.48
C ILE A 505 -13.82 -4.98 13.27
N PRO A 506 -14.86 -5.22 14.11
CA PRO A 506 -16.21 -4.68 13.87
C PRO A 506 -16.32 -3.15 13.91
N TRP A 507 -15.41 -2.44 14.57
CA TRP A 507 -15.45 -0.98 14.70
C TRP A 507 -14.60 -0.24 13.65
N ARG A 508 -13.80 -0.98 12.86
CA ARG A 508 -13.08 -0.39 11.73
C ARG A 508 -14.02 -0.23 10.55
N GLU A 509 -14.11 0.98 10.02
CA GLU A 509 -14.91 1.26 8.83
C GLU A 509 -14.11 1.04 7.55
N GLU A 510 -14.80 0.62 6.49
CA GLU A 510 -14.20 0.36 5.20
C GLU A 510 -13.64 1.63 4.54
N ILE A 511 -12.45 1.53 3.99
CA ILE A 511 -11.80 2.59 3.22
C ILE A 511 -11.85 2.30 1.71
N SER A 512 -11.58 3.31 0.89
CA SER A 512 -11.41 3.12 -0.56
C SER A 512 -10.26 2.14 -0.85
N SER A 513 -10.44 1.30 -1.86
CA SER A 513 -9.43 0.33 -2.27
C SER A 513 -8.15 0.99 -2.75
N LEU A 514 -7.03 0.30 -2.54
CA LEU A 514 -5.74 0.65 -3.11
C LEU A 514 -5.69 0.12 -4.55
N ASN A 515 -5.75 1.03 -5.52
CA ASN A 515 -5.83 0.69 -6.94
C ASN A 515 -4.50 0.98 -7.63
N TYR A 516 -3.98 0.00 -8.35
CA TYR A 516 -2.82 0.12 -9.23
C TYR A 516 -3.24 0.02 -10.69
N VAL A 517 -2.69 0.91 -11.52
CA VAL A 517 -2.72 0.82 -12.97
C VAL A 517 -1.28 0.75 -13.44
N LEU A 518 -0.85 -0.42 -13.87
CA LEU A 518 0.51 -0.68 -14.31
C LEU A 518 0.52 -0.72 -15.83
N SER A 519 1.30 0.16 -16.41
CA SER A 519 1.49 0.20 -17.85
C SER A 519 2.97 0.15 -18.20
N SER A 520 3.34 0.41 -19.44
CA SER A 520 4.72 0.12 -19.86
C SER A 520 5.11 -1.30 -19.50
N HIS A 521 4.16 -2.21 -19.68
CA HIS A 521 4.29 -3.59 -19.27
C HIS A 521 5.31 -4.34 -20.13
N ILE A 522 5.70 -5.50 -19.69
CA ILE A 522 6.82 -6.29 -20.20
C ILE A 522 6.86 -6.40 -21.74
N TRP A 523 5.74 -6.66 -22.41
CA TRP A 523 5.67 -6.86 -23.86
C TRP A 523 5.79 -5.58 -24.68
N GLN A 524 5.94 -4.43 -24.03
CA GLN A 524 6.15 -3.10 -24.62
C GLN A 524 7.53 -2.49 -24.29
N GLN A 525 8.45 -3.32 -23.80
CA GLN A 525 9.79 -2.91 -23.35
C GLN A 525 10.92 -3.51 -24.22
N ASP A 526 10.62 -3.79 -25.48
CA ASP A 526 11.57 -4.35 -26.46
C ASP A 526 12.81 -3.47 -26.71
N HIS A 527 12.69 -2.14 -26.53
CA HIS A 527 13.79 -1.19 -26.74
C HIS A 527 14.61 -0.90 -25.48
N ASN A 528 14.04 -1.08 -24.31
CA ASN A 528 14.70 -0.73 -23.05
C ASN A 528 15.52 -1.89 -22.46
N GLY A 529 15.39 -3.10 -23.01
CA GLY A 529 16.06 -4.30 -22.52
C GLY A 529 15.48 -4.81 -21.18
N TYR A 530 16.09 -5.85 -20.65
CA TYR A 530 15.56 -6.62 -19.52
C TYR A 530 15.47 -5.86 -18.18
N THR A 531 16.11 -4.72 -18.03
CA THR A 531 15.96 -3.90 -16.82
C THR A 531 14.56 -3.30 -16.66
N HIS A 532 13.77 -3.25 -17.74
CA HIS A 532 12.39 -2.79 -17.76
C HIS A 532 11.37 -3.93 -17.92
N GLN A 533 11.82 -5.17 -17.75
CA GLN A 533 11.05 -6.37 -18.04
C GLN A 533 10.93 -7.24 -16.79
N ASP A 534 9.94 -6.96 -15.93
CA ASP A 534 9.65 -7.77 -14.73
C ASP A 534 8.13 -7.74 -14.40
N PRO A 535 7.40 -8.83 -14.69
CA PRO A 535 5.98 -8.97 -14.33
C PRO A 535 5.78 -9.57 -12.93
N GLY A 536 6.82 -9.71 -12.12
CA GLY A 536 6.81 -10.45 -10.86
C GLY A 536 5.97 -9.84 -9.74
N PHE A 537 5.42 -8.62 -9.91
CA PHE A 537 4.50 -8.03 -8.94
C PHE A 537 3.24 -8.89 -8.76
N LEU A 538 2.72 -9.47 -9.84
CA LEU A 538 1.58 -10.39 -9.78
C LEU A 538 1.90 -11.64 -8.93
N ASN A 539 3.11 -12.20 -9.06
CA ASN A 539 3.55 -13.35 -8.28
C ASN A 539 3.64 -13.05 -6.77
N HIS A 540 4.02 -11.81 -6.41
CA HIS A 540 4.01 -11.38 -5.02
C HIS A 540 2.58 -11.32 -4.46
N LEU A 541 1.66 -10.75 -5.22
CA LEU A 541 0.29 -10.47 -4.77
C LEU A 541 -0.57 -11.72 -4.65
N VAL A 542 -0.40 -12.72 -5.49
CA VAL A 542 -1.19 -13.96 -5.47
C VAL A 542 -1.09 -14.71 -4.13
N THR A 543 -0.03 -14.45 -3.36
CA THR A 543 0.19 -15.06 -2.03
C THR A 543 -0.54 -14.34 -0.89
N LYS A 544 -1.20 -13.22 -1.17
CA LYS A 544 -1.92 -12.45 -0.15
C LYS A 544 -3.27 -13.11 0.15
N LYS A 545 -3.93 -12.61 1.20
CA LYS A 545 -5.26 -13.11 1.58
C LYS A 545 -6.23 -12.97 0.40
N ALA A 546 -6.93 -14.04 0.08
CA ALA A 546 -7.76 -14.15 -1.11
C ALA A 546 -8.89 -13.11 -1.21
N ASP A 547 -9.43 -12.69 -0.06
CA ASP A 547 -10.49 -11.68 0.03
C ASP A 547 -10.00 -10.24 -0.09
N ILE A 548 -8.67 -10.00 -0.17
CA ILE A 548 -8.07 -8.67 -0.23
C ILE A 548 -7.62 -8.31 -1.65
N VAL A 549 -7.05 -9.23 -2.42
CA VAL A 549 -6.36 -8.91 -3.68
C VAL A 549 -7.18 -9.31 -4.90
N ARG A 550 -7.16 -8.43 -5.92
CA ARG A 550 -7.75 -8.64 -7.25
C ARG A 550 -6.75 -8.24 -8.33
N MET A 551 -6.66 -9.03 -9.40
CA MET A 551 -5.73 -8.79 -10.50
C MET A 551 -6.47 -8.91 -11.83
N TYR A 552 -6.46 -7.82 -12.61
CA TYR A 552 -7.15 -7.70 -13.88
C TYR A 552 -6.16 -7.45 -15.01
N LEU A 553 -6.27 -8.21 -16.09
CA LEU A 553 -5.46 -8.08 -17.29
C LEU A 553 -6.37 -7.91 -18.52
N PRO A 554 -6.95 -6.72 -18.69
CA PRO A 554 -7.87 -6.42 -19.79
C PRO A 554 -7.17 -6.57 -21.15
N PRO A 555 -7.83 -7.21 -22.15
CA PRO A 555 -7.26 -7.41 -23.48
C PRO A 555 -7.39 -6.19 -24.40
N ASP A 556 -8.19 -5.18 -24.03
CA ASP A 556 -8.48 -3.97 -24.82
C ASP A 556 -8.99 -2.79 -23.97
N ALA A 557 -9.17 -1.64 -24.60
CA ALA A 557 -9.57 -0.40 -23.95
C ALA A 557 -10.98 -0.48 -23.31
N ASN A 558 -11.94 -1.12 -23.97
CA ASN A 558 -13.30 -1.25 -23.44
C ASN A 558 -13.33 -2.10 -22.16
N CYS A 559 -12.54 -3.17 -22.11
CA CYS A 559 -12.35 -3.97 -20.92
C CYS A 559 -11.60 -3.19 -19.83
N LEU A 560 -10.56 -2.41 -20.19
CA LEU A 560 -9.84 -1.58 -19.24
C LEU A 560 -10.76 -0.56 -18.55
N LEU A 561 -11.59 0.14 -19.32
CA LEU A 561 -12.55 1.10 -18.77
C LEU A 561 -13.55 0.46 -17.81
N SER A 562 -14.09 -0.72 -18.17
CA SER A 562 -14.99 -1.48 -17.31
C SER A 562 -14.31 -1.95 -16.01
N CYS A 563 -13.09 -2.49 -16.08
CA CYS A 563 -12.32 -2.91 -14.92
C CYS A 563 -11.97 -1.73 -14.00
N PHE A 564 -11.49 -0.62 -14.56
CA PHE A 564 -11.10 0.55 -13.77
C PHE A 564 -12.29 1.18 -13.05
N ASP A 565 -13.42 1.36 -13.76
CA ASP A 565 -14.67 1.88 -13.16
C ASP A 565 -15.13 1.00 -12.00
N HIS A 566 -15.04 -0.32 -12.14
CA HIS A 566 -15.30 -1.26 -11.04
C HIS A 566 -14.33 -1.04 -9.88
N CYS A 567 -13.02 -1.05 -10.13
CA CYS A 567 -11.99 -0.97 -9.10
C CYS A 567 -12.09 0.29 -8.23
N VAL A 568 -12.32 1.46 -8.84
CA VAL A 568 -12.41 2.73 -8.09
C VAL A 568 -13.65 2.85 -7.21
N LYS A 569 -14.64 1.96 -7.39
CA LYS A 569 -15.86 1.86 -6.58
C LYS A 569 -15.75 0.88 -5.42
N THR A 570 -14.73 0.03 -5.42
CA THR A 570 -14.53 -0.99 -4.39
C THR A 570 -13.95 -0.41 -3.11
N LYS A 571 -14.10 -1.15 -2.00
CA LYS A 571 -13.57 -0.82 -0.67
C LYS A 571 -12.80 -2.00 -0.10
N ASN A 572 -11.78 -1.71 0.69
CA ASN A 572 -10.95 -2.68 1.39
C ASN A 572 -10.26 -3.73 0.50
N TYR A 573 -10.03 -3.40 -0.80
CA TYR A 573 -9.27 -4.26 -1.71
C TYR A 573 -7.94 -3.63 -2.12
N ILE A 574 -7.07 -4.47 -2.63
CA ILE A 574 -5.92 -4.09 -3.45
C ILE A 574 -6.23 -4.60 -4.86
N ASN A 575 -6.47 -3.68 -5.78
CA ASN A 575 -6.74 -3.97 -7.17
C ASN A 575 -5.53 -3.65 -8.02
N VAL A 576 -5.14 -4.57 -8.89
CA VAL A 576 -4.08 -4.36 -9.87
C VAL A 576 -4.63 -4.54 -11.26
N ILE A 577 -4.37 -3.57 -12.13
CA ILE A 577 -4.75 -3.59 -13.54
C ILE A 577 -3.48 -3.45 -14.37
N ILE A 578 -3.23 -4.41 -15.25
CA ILE A 578 -2.16 -4.33 -16.26
C ILE A 578 -2.78 -3.78 -17.54
N ALA A 579 -2.24 -2.67 -18.07
CA ALA A 579 -2.85 -1.94 -19.19
C ALA A 579 -1.85 -1.60 -20.29
N SER A 580 -2.32 -1.59 -21.53
CA SER A 580 -1.52 -1.24 -22.70
C SER A 580 -1.43 0.28 -22.90
N LYS A 581 -0.21 0.80 -23.09
CA LYS A 581 0.01 2.20 -23.47
C LYS A 581 0.32 2.42 -24.97
N HIS A 582 0.67 1.35 -25.67
CA HIS A 582 0.94 1.38 -27.11
C HIS A 582 -0.34 1.06 -27.90
N PRO A 583 -0.41 1.44 -29.17
CA PRO A 583 -1.56 1.07 -30.01
C PRO A 583 -1.72 -0.45 -30.05
N SER A 584 -2.87 -0.93 -29.64
CA SER A 584 -3.26 -2.35 -29.65
C SER A 584 -4.59 -2.55 -30.38
N ARG A 585 -4.80 -3.75 -30.93
CA ARG A 585 -6.08 -4.09 -31.54
C ARG A 585 -7.17 -4.21 -30.49
N GLN A 586 -8.36 -3.78 -30.87
CA GLN A 586 -9.54 -3.77 -30.01
C GLN A 586 -10.47 -4.91 -30.43
N TRP A 587 -10.97 -5.66 -29.45
CA TRP A 587 -11.63 -6.95 -29.72
C TRP A 587 -13.13 -6.93 -29.47
N LEU A 588 -13.56 -6.30 -28.38
CA LEU A 588 -14.93 -6.35 -27.90
C LEU A 588 -15.62 -4.99 -28.00
N THR A 589 -16.90 -4.98 -28.41
CA THR A 589 -17.75 -3.81 -28.19
C THR A 589 -17.88 -3.52 -26.69
N MET A 590 -18.29 -2.31 -26.32
CA MET A 590 -18.45 -1.96 -24.90
C MET A 590 -19.44 -2.87 -24.18
N ASP A 591 -20.54 -3.27 -24.82
CA ASP A 591 -21.53 -4.15 -24.20
C ASP A 591 -21.00 -5.56 -23.98
N GLU A 592 -20.21 -6.08 -24.93
CA GLU A 592 -19.50 -7.35 -24.77
C GLU A 592 -18.43 -7.29 -23.71
N ALA A 593 -17.64 -6.20 -23.66
CA ALA A 593 -16.63 -5.97 -22.65
C ALA A 593 -17.22 -5.93 -21.24
N ILE A 594 -18.33 -5.22 -21.03
CA ILE A 594 -19.04 -5.21 -19.74
C ILE A 594 -19.44 -6.62 -19.31
N LYS A 595 -20.05 -7.40 -20.21
CA LYS A 595 -20.46 -8.79 -19.93
C LYS A 595 -19.24 -9.67 -19.59
N HIS A 596 -18.17 -9.53 -20.38
CA HIS A 596 -16.94 -10.29 -20.23
C HIS A 596 -16.24 -9.96 -18.90
N CYS A 597 -16.03 -8.67 -18.60
CA CYS A 597 -15.41 -8.23 -17.35
C CYS A 597 -16.24 -8.56 -16.11
N THR A 598 -17.57 -8.50 -16.19
CA THR A 598 -18.47 -8.91 -15.09
C THR A 598 -18.29 -10.38 -14.75
N LYS A 599 -18.09 -11.25 -15.76
CA LYS A 599 -17.79 -12.67 -15.56
C LYS A 599 -16.32 -12.89 -15.17
N GLY A 600 -15.43 -12.02 -15.62
CA GLY A 600 -13.97 -12.08 -15.42
C GLY A 600 -13.25 -13.09 -16.31
N ILE A 601 -13.99 -13.98 -16.99
CA ILE A 601 -13.52 -14.99 -17.93
C ILE A 601 -14.65 -15.32 -18.91
N GLY A 602 -14.31 -15.72 -20.13
CA GLY A 602 -15.34 -16.17 -21.09
C GLY A 602 -14.77 -16.81 -22.33
N ILE A 603 -15.63 -17.63 -22.95
CA ILE A 603 -15.41 -18.18 -24.27
C ILE A 603 -15.71 -17.05 -25.27
N TRP A 604 -14.82 -16.83 -26.24
CA TRP A 604 -15.04 -15.90 -27.33
C TRP A 604 -15.56 -16.63 -28.56
N ASP A 605 -16.85 -16.50 -28.81
CA ASP A 605 -17.54 -17.22 -29.88
C ASP A 605 -16.99 -16.91 -31.27
N PHE A 606 -16.59 -15.64 -31.51
CA PHE A 606 -16.00 -15.24 -32.77
C PHE A 606 -14.69 -15.97 -33.12
N ALA A 607 -13.94 -16.38 -32.11
CA ALA A 607 -12.65 -17.06 -32.26
C ALA A 607 -12.79 -18.60 -32.14
N SER A 608 -13.90 -19.09 -31.59
CA SER A 608 -14.18 -20.52 -31.39
C SER A 608 -14.88 -21.13 -32.61
N ASN A 609 -14.77 -22.44 -32.81
CA ASN A 609 -15.50 -23.18 -33.82
C ASN A 609 -16.00 -24.57 -33.31
N ASP A 610 -16.04 -24.76 -32.00
CA ASP A 610 -16.57 -25.96 -31.37
C ASP A 610 -18.11 -25.99 -31.31
N GLY A 611 -18.77 -24.86 -31.57
CA GLY A 611 -20.23 -24.74 -31.57
C GLY A 611 -20.89 -25.18 -30.26
N GLY A 612 -20.19 -24.99 -29.14
CA GLY A 612 -20.62 -25.43 -27.82
C GLY A 612 -20.45 -26.92 -27.55
N SER A 613 -19.92 -27.69 -28.52
CA SER A 613 -19.55 -29.09 -28.29
C SER A 613 -18.19 -29.24 -27.63
N GLU A 614 -17.78 -30.45 -27.27
CA GLU A 614 -16.47 -30.68 -26.72
C GLU A 614 -15.37 -30.34 -27.76
N PRO A 615 -14.43 -29.43 -27.46
CA PRO A 615 -13.35 -29.07 -28.37
C PRO A 615 -12.28 -30.17 -28.42
N ASP A 616 -11.45 -30.13 -29.44
CA ASP A 616 -10.21 -30.90 -29.54
C ASP A 616 -9.04 -30.19 -28.80
N LEU A 617 -9.13 -28.90 -28.74
CA LEU A 617 -8.10 -28.00 -28.15
C LEU A 617 -8.77 -26.79 -27.51
N VAL A 618 -8.30 -26.38 -26.35
CA VAL A 618 -8.60 -25.07 -25.77
C VAL A 618 -7.39 -24.14 -25.99
N MET A 619 -7.60 -23.03 -26.65
CA MET A 619 -6.65 -21.93 -26.77
C MET A 619 -7.06 -20.86 -25.78
N ALA A 620 -6.20 -20.54 -24.81
CA ALA A 620 -6.51 -19.58 -23.75
C ALA A 620 -5.53 -18.42 -23.72
N SER A 621 -5.99 -17.26 -23.23
CA SER A 621 -5.16 -16.07 -23.13
C SER A 621 -5.50 -15.22 -21.91
N CYS A 622 -4.49 -14.50 -21.37
CA CYS A 622 -4.66 -13.52 -20.31
C CYS A 622 -3.67 -12.36 -20.51
N GLY A 623 -4.18 -11.15 -20.75
CA GLY A 623 -3.45 -9.93 -21.10
C GLY A 623 -3.58 -9.57 -22.59
N ASP A 624 -3.24 -8.32 -22.96
CA ASP A 624 -3.40 -7.77 -24.32
C ASP A 624 -2.57 -8.51 -25.38
N THR A 625 -1.26 -8.52 -25.21
CA THR A 625 -0.29 -9.15 -26.13
C THR A 625 -0.46 -10.66 -26.24
N PRO A 626 -0.61 -11.42 -25.12
CA PRO A 626 -0.95 -12.84 -25.20
C PRO A 626 -2.24 -13.13 -25.97
N THR A 627 -3.25 -12.28 -25.85
CA THR A 627 -4.53 -12.43 -26.58
C THR A 627 -4.32 -12.28 -28.07
N LEU A 628 -3.54 -11.30 -28.51
CA LEU A 628 -3.19 -11.12 -29.92
C LEU A 628 -2.51 -12.37 -30.50
N GLU A 629 -1.52 -12.93 -29.81
CA GLU A 629 -0.77 -14.07 -30.29
C GLU A 629 -1.58 -15.39 -30.27
N ALA A 630 -2.42 -15.57 -29.23
CA ALA A 630 -3.31 -16.73 -29.14
C ALA A 630 -4.39 -16.71 -30.23
N LEU A 631 -4.95 -15.54 -30.58
CA LEU A 631 -5.87 -15.37 -31.70
C LEU A 631 -5.20 -15.69 -33.02
N ALA A 632 -3.97 -15.18 -33.24
CA ALA A 632 -3.21 -15.45 -34.46
C ALA A 632 -2.86 -16.95 -34.58
N ALA A 633 -2.48 -17.60 -33.49
CA ALA A 633 -2.25 -19.04 -33.46
C ALA A 633 -3.53 -19.83 -33.78
N THR A 634 -4.66 -19.43 -33.22
CA THR A 634 -5.98 -20.02 -33.50
C THR A 634 -6.33 -19.91 -34.98
N ALA A 635 -6.09 -18.75 -35.60
CA ALA A 635 -6.34 -18.54 -37.02
C ALA A 635 -5.47 -19.47 -37.89
N ILE A 636 -4.17 -19.59 -37.58
CA ILE A 636 -3.25 -20.52 -38.30
C ILE A 636 -3.75 -21.95 -38.22
N LEU A 637 -4.16 -22.43 -37.06
CA LEU A 637 -4.69 -23.77 -36.87
C LEU A 637 -5.98 -23.99 -37.65
N ARG A 638 -6.94 -23.06 -37.58
CA ARG A 638 -8.21 -23.15 -38.30
C ARG A 638 -8.06 -23.10 -39.81
N GLN A 639 -7.12 -22.32 -40.33
CA GLN A 639 -6.80 -22.25 -41.77
C GLN A 639 -6.23 -23.55 -42.32
N ASN A 640 -5.46 -24.28 -41.52
CA ASN A 640 -4.78 -25.52 -41.96
C ASN A 640 -5.58 -26.80 -41.61
N PHE A 641 -6.45 -26.71 -40.59
CA PHE A 641 -7.26 -27.81 -40.08
C PHE A 641 -8.70 -27.36 -39.78
N PRO A 642 -9.53 -27.09 -40.81
CA PRO A 642 -10.92 -26.62 -40.61
C PRO A 642 -11.77 -27.57 -39.77
N GLU A 643 -11.47 -28.85 -39.79
CA GLU A 643 -12.11 -29.89 -39.00
C GLU A 643 -11.77 -29.86 -37.51
N LEU A 644 -10.70 -29.16 -37.09
CA LEU A 644 -10.26 -29.10 -35.72
C LEU A 644 -11.19 -28.17 -34.93
N LYS A 645 -11.81 -28.71 -33.90
CA LYS A 645 -12.64 -27.92 -32.98
C LYS A 645 -11.79 -27.23 -31.94
N ILE A 646 -11.74 -25.90 -32.00
CA ILE A 646 -10.99 -25.07 -31.08
C ILE A 646 -11.95 -24.20 -30.29
N ARG A 647 -11.78 -24.18 -28.95
CA ARG A 647 -12.41 -23.24 -28.05
C ARG A 647 -11.42 -22.18 -27.68
N PHE A 648 -11.78 -20.91 -27.84
CA PHE A 648 -10.97 -19.78 -27.43
C PHE A 648 -11.50 -19.18 -26.13
N VAL A 649 -10.62 -19.08 -25.13
CA VAL A 649 -10.95 -18.56 -23.79
C VAL A 649 -10.11 -17.34 -23.49
N ASN A 650 -10.71 -16.23 -23.05
CA ASN A 650 -10.00 -15.08 -22.54
C ASN A 650 -10.26 -14.88 -21.04
N VAL A 651 -9.20 -14.61 -20.28
CA VAL A 651 -9.22 -14.37 -18.85
C VAL A 651 -8.87 -12.91 -18.59
N VAL A 652 -9.79 -12.17 -17.98
CA VAL A 652 -9.57 -10.78 -17.52
C VAL A 652 -9.25 -10.73 -16.06
N ASP A 653 -10.04 -11.39 -15.21
CA ASP A 653 -9.80 -11.54 -13.77
C ASP A 653 -8.98 -12.82 -13.53
N LEU A 654 -7.70 -12.64 -13.27
CA LEU A 654 -6.77 -13.75 -13.08
C LEU A 654 -7.20 -14.69 -11.95
N MET A 655 -7.91 -14.17 -10.94
CA MET A 655 -8.35 -14.97 -9.80
C MET A 655 -9.49 -15.94 -10.14
N LYS A 656 -10.10 -15.84 -11.33
CA LYS A 656 -11.06 -16.82 -11.84
C LYS A 656 -10.44 -18.21 -12.06
N LEU A 657 -9.13 -18.26 -12.23
CA LEU A 657 -8.42 -19.54 -12.39
C LEU A 657 -8.37 -20.34 -11.08
N GLU A 658 -8.42 -19.65 -9.93
CA GLU A 658 -8.44 -20.31 -8.61
C GLU A 658 -9.81 -20.95 -8.33
N SER A 659 -9.82 -21.94 -7.44
CA SER A 659 -11.06 -22.58 -6.99
C SER A 659 -11.91 -21.63 -6.11
N ALA A 660 -13.23 -21.69 -6.24
CA ALA A 660 -14.17 -20.97 -5.39
C ALA A 660 -13.99 -21.29 -3.88
N SER A 661 -13.49 -22.48 -3.57
CA SER A 661 -13.15 -22.85 -2.18
C SER A 661 -11.95 -22.08 -1.61
N ASN A 662 -11.07 -21.55 -2.44
CA ASN A 662 -9.85 -20.86 -2.04
C ASN A 662 -9.94 -19.34 -2.23
N HIS A 663 -10.73 -18.88 -3.20
CA HIS A 663 -10.82 -17.47 -3.56
C HIS A 663 -12.28 -17.08 -3.88
N PRO A 664 -12.80 -15.96 -3.35
CA PRO A 664 -14.19 -15.54 -3.59
C PRO A 664 -14.52 -15.23 -5.06
N HIS A 665 -13.53 -14.92 -5.89
CA HIS A 665 -13.70 -14.78 -7.35
C HIS A 665 -13.46 -16.09 -8.12
N GLY A 666 -12.92 -17.12 -7.47
CA GLY A 666 -12.63 -18.39 -8.10
C GLY A 666 -13.86 -19.03 -8.74
N LEU A 667 -13.65 -19.84 -9.77
CA LEU A 667 -14.73 -20.61 -10.38
C LEU A 667 -15.03 -21.87 -9.56
N GLU A 668 -16.30 -22.26 -9.54
CA GLU A 668 -16.68 -23.61 -9.14
C GLU A 668 -16.06 -24.62 -10.13
N GLU A 669 -15.82 -25.84 -9.66
CA GLU A 669 -15.14 -26.86 -10.48
C GLU A 669 -15.93 -27.21 -11.74
N GLU A 670 -17.25 -27.27 -11.66
CA GLU A 670 -18.14 -27.53 -12.78
C GLU A 670 -18.05 -26.44 -13.85
N ASP A 671 -18.02 -25.16 -13.44
CA ASP A 671 -17.87 -24.02 -14.35
C ASP A 671 -16.50 -23.99 -15.01
N TYR A 672 -15.45 -24.35 -14.24
CA TYR A 672 -14.10 -24.45 -14.78
C TYR A 672 -14.03 -25.57 -15.85
N ASP A 673 -14.59 -26.75 -15.57
CA ASP A 673 -14.64 -27.88 -16.51
C ASP A 673 -15.47 -27.59 -17.76
N LEU A 674 -16.54 -26.80 -17.65
CA LEU A 674 -17.31 -26.33 -18.81
C LEU A 674 -16.50 -25.45 -19.75
N ILE A 675 -15.62 -24.62 -19.20
CA ILE A 675 -14.79 -23.68 -19.95
C ILE A 675 -13.55 -24.37 -20.50
N PHE A 676 -12.78 -25.05 -19.65
CA PHE A 676 -11.47 -25.60 -19.96
C PHE A 676 -11.47 -27.11 -20.27
N THR A 677 -12.62 -27.77 -20.17
CA THR A 677 -12.77 -29.24 -20.29
C THR A 677 -12.09 -30.03 -19.15
N LYS A 678 -12.24 -31.33 -19.13
CA LYS A 678 -11.65 -32.20 -18.10
C LYS A 678 -10.30 -32.78 -18.49
N ASP A 679 -10.01 -32.89 -19.79
CA ASP A 679 -8.85 -33.64 -20.27
C ASP A 679 -8.23 -33.14 -21.59
N LYS A 680 -8.90 -32.19 -22.30
CA LYS A 680 -8.38 -31.68 -23.57
C LYS A 680 -7.17 -30.78 -23.33
N PRO A 681 -6.22 -30.74 -24.26
CA PRO A 681 -5.08 -29.90 -24.14
C PRO A 681 -5.49 -28.42 -24.11
N ILE A 682 -4.85 -27.68 -23.21
CA ILE A 682 -5.02 -26.23 -23.05
C ILE A 682 -3.68 -25.57 -23.36
N ILE A 683 -3.62 -24.77 -24.40
CA ILE A 683 -2.47 -23.89 -24.69
C ILE A 683 -2.83 -22.51 -24.15
N PHE A 684 -2.12 -22.08 -23.13
CA PHE A 684 -2.42 -20.86 -22.39
C PHE A 684 -1.32 -19.80 -22.61
N ALA A 685 -1.64 -18.74 -23.32
CA ALA A 685 -0.76 -17.57 -23.48
C ALA A 685 -1.01 -16.60 -22.29
N PHE A 686 0.00 -16.38 -21.47
CA PHE A 686 -0.09 -15.59 -20.24
C PHE A 686 0.89 -14.41 -20.25
N HIS A 687 0.45 -13.30 -19.71
CA HIS A 687 1.21 -12.06 -19.62
C HIS A 687 2.50 -12.18 -18.81
N GLY A 688 2.44 -12.83 -17.67
CA GLY A 688 3.53 -12.93 -16.71
C GLY A 688 4.27 -14.26 -16.73
N TYR A 689 4.81 -14.66 -15.59
CA TYR A 689 5.51 -15.93 -15.44
C TYR A 689 4.56 -17.13 -15.45
N ALA A 690 4.80 -18.13 -16.31
CA ALA A 690 3.98 -19.33 -16.42
C ALA A 690 3.69 -20.06 -15.10
N PRO A 691 4.63 -20.20 -14.14
CA PRO A 691 4.37 -20.82 -12.84
C PRO A 691 3.20 -20.24 -12.05
N LEU A 692 2.86 -18.96 -12.28
CA LEU A 692 1.73 -18.33 -11.60
C LEU A 692 0.39 -18.98 -11.99
N VAL A 693 0.19 -19.24 -13.27
CA VAL A 693 -1.02 -19.92 -13.75
C VAL A 693 -1.10 -21.34 -13.19
N HIS A 694 0.01 -22.07 -13.19
CA HIS A 694 0.08 -23.41 -12.59
C HIS A 694 -0.22 -23.37 -11.08
N GLN A 695 0.23 -22.33 -10.35
CA GLN A 695 -0.10 -22.16 -8.94
C GLN A 695 -1.61 -21.97 -8.72
N LEU A 696 -2.28 -21.23 -9.59
CA LEU A 696 -3.72 -20.99 -9.48
C LEU A 696 -4.56 -22.22 -9.89
N THR A 697 -4.01 -23.09 -10.72
CA THR A 697 -4.77 -24.21 -11.34
C THR A 697 -4.34 -25.59 -10.87
N TYR A 698 -3.35 -25.75 -9.99
CA TYR A 698 -2.79 -27.05 -9.62
C TYR A 698 -3.81 -28.02 -9.00
N LYS A 699 -4.93 -27.52 -8.45
CA LYS A 699 -6.01 -28.32 -7.88
C LYS A 699 -7.13 -28.61 -8.88
N ARG A 700 -7.11 -28.04 -10.09
CA ARG A 700 -8.13 -28.22 -11.10
C ARG A 700 -8.08 -29.62 -11.71
N THR A 701 -9.21 -30.08 -12.19
CA THR A 701 -9.34 -31.41 -12.81
C THR A 701 -8.45 -31.56 -14.02
N ASN A 702 -8.47 -30.58 -14.94
CA ASN A 702 -7.68 -30.64 -16.15
C ASN A 702 -6.24 -30.16 -15.90
N GLN A 703 -5.30 -31.09 -15.89
CA GLN A 703 -3.87 -30.86 -15.77
C GLN A 703 -3.12 -30.89 -17.11
N ASN A 704 -3.85 -31.07 -18.22
CA ASN A 704 -3.29 -30.99 -19.58
C ASN A 704 -3.15 -29.53 -20.02
N LEU A 705 -2.47 -28.75 -19.19
CA LEU A 705 -2.32 -27.30 -19.28
C LEU A 705 -0.87 -26.92 -19.59
N HIS A 706 -0.67 -26.26 -20.74
CA HIS A 706 0.61 -25.82 -21.26
C HIS A 706 0.65 -24.31 -21.32
N VAL A 707 1.39 -23.69 -20.40
CA VAL A 707 1.41 -22.23 -20.23
C VAL A 707 2.64 -21.65 -20.89
N HIS A 708 2.43 -20.66 -21.74
CA HIS A 708 3.45 -19.82 -22.33
C HIS A 708 3.38 -18.43 -21.69
N GLY A 709 4.50 -17.97 -21.18
CA GLY A 709 4.63 -16.67 -20.50
C GLY A 709 6.05 -16.16 -20.58
N TYR A 710 6.36 -15.14 -19.81
CA TYR A 710 7.71 -14.60 -19.75
C TYR A 710 8.71 -15.60 -19.16
N GLN A 711 9.90 -15.73 -19.78
CA GLN A 711 10.95 -16.70 -19.45
C GLN A 711 12.31 -16.03 -19.14
N GLU A 712 12.33 -14.75 -18.76
CA GLU A 712 13.53 -13.93 -18.54
C GLU A 712 14.41 -13.76 -19.80
N GLU A 713 13.84 -13.98 -20.96
CA GLU A 713 14.52 -13.78 -22.24
C GLU A 713 14.16 -12.40 -22.79
N GLY A 714 15.07 -11.45 -22.57
CA GLY A 714 14.92 -10.07 -23.02
C GLY A 714 16.20 -9.49 -23.57
N THR A 715 16.08 -8.53 -24.46
CA THR A 715 17.18 -7.79 -25.06
C THR A 715 16.60 -6.57 -25.79
N ILE A 716 17.43 -5.79 -26.45
CA ILE A 716 16.99 -4.83 -27.46
C ILE A 716 16.64 -5.60 -28.74
N THR A 717 15.34 -5.61 -29.07
CA THR A 717 14.84 -6.35 -30.24
C THR A 717 13.56 -5.69 -30.78
N THR A 718 12.77 -6.41 -31.56
CA THR A 718 11.46 -5.96 -32.05
C THR A 718 10.35 -6.50 -31.15
N PRO A 719 9.14 -5.89 -31.15
CA PRO A 719 8.02 -6.35 -30.34
C PRO A 719 7.66 -7.82 -30.55
N PHE A 720 7.68 -8.32 -31.77
CA PHE A 720 7.38 -9.71 -32.04
C PHE A 720 8.54 -10.64 -31.67
N ASP A 721 9.79 -10.26 -31.92
CA ASP A 721 10.94 -11.09 -31.55
C ASP A 721 11.06 -11.25 -30.02
N MET A 722 10.64 -10.26 -29.25
CA MET A 722 10.55 -10.42 -27.80
C MET A 722 9.59 -11.55 -27.41
N ARG A 723 8.46 -11.69 -28.11
CA ARG A 723 7.53 -12.81 -27.91
C ARG A 723 8.16 -14.14 -28.36
N VAL A 724 8.92 -14.11 -29.47
CA VAL A 724 9.66 -15.30 -29.97
C VAL A 724 10.70 -15.80 -28.97
N LEU A 725 11.49 -14.89 -28.40
CA LEU A 725 12.49 -15.23 -27.39
C LEU A 725 11.86 -15.95 -26.17
N ASN A 726 10.64 -15.52 -25.79
CA ASN A 726 9.90 -16.07 -24.67
C ASN A 726 8.90 -17.18 -25.08
N LYS A 727 8.90 -17.59 -26.35
CA LYS A 727 8.00 -18.62 -26.92
C LYS A 727 6.51 -18.33 -26.70
N LEU A 728 6.14 -17.07 -26.66
CA LEU A 728 4.75 -16.61 -26.53
C LEU A 728 4.11 -16.26 -27.87
N ASP A 729 4.91 -16.23 -28.94
CA ASP A 729 4.45 -15.89 -30.28
C ASP A 729 3.56 -16.96 -30.90
N ARG A 730 2.78 -16.57 -31.91
CA ARG A 730 1.82 -17.42 -32.62
C ARG A 730 2.40 -18.70 -33.17
N TYR A 731 3.63 -18.71 -33.62
CA TYR A 731 4.24 -19.90 -34.21
C TYR A 731 4.64 -20.93 -33.15
N HIS A 732 5.21 -20.49 -32.01
CA HIS A 732 5.48 -21.38 -30.89
C HIS A 732 4.20 -21.94 -30.26
N LEU A 733 3.14 -21.12 -30.14
CA LEU A 733 1.84 -21.60 -29.66
C LEU A 733 1.25 -22.69 -30.58
N VAL A 734 1.35 -22.51 -31.91
CA VAL A 734 0.93 -23.53 -32.88
C VAL A 734 1.79 -24.79 -32.76
N ILE A 735 3.12 -24.66 -32.74
CA ILE A 735 4.05 -25.81 -32.62
C ILE A 735 3.73 -26.60 -31.33
N ASP A 736 3.42 -25.94 -30.25
CA ASP A 736 3.11 -26.61 -28.99
C ASP A 736 1.73 -27.30 -29.05
N ALA A 737 0.71 -26.65 -29.58
CA ALA A 737 -0.61 -27.24 -29.76
C ALA A 737 -0.56 -28.53 -30.59
N LEU A 738 0.25 -28.55 -31.65
CA LEU A 738 0.40 -29.72 -32.53
C LEU A 738 1.00 -30.94 -31.84
N LYS A 739 1.74 -30.79 -30.74
CA LYS A 739 2.29 -31.91 -29.96
C LYS A 739 1.22 -32.76 -29.29
N TYR A 740 0.05 -32.18 -29.01
CA TYR A 740 -1.05 -32.79 -28.27
C TYR A 740 -2.23 -33.16 -29.18
N LEU A 741 -2.06 -33.05 -30.50
CA LEU A 741 -3.07 -33.32 -31.51
C LEU A 741 -2.64 -34.46 -32.46
N ASP A 742 -2.34 -35.63 -31.89
CA ASP A 742 -1.81 -36.81 -32.62
C ASP A 742 -2.66 -37.20 -33.84
N LYS A 743 -3.96 -36.89 -33.81
CA LYS A 743 -4.87 -37.17 -34.94
C LYS A 743 -4.53 -36.44 -36.22
N LEU A 744 -3.67 -35.38 -36.15
CA LEU A 744 -3.24 -34.61 -37.31
C LEU A 744 -2.06 -35.26 -38.06
N GLY A 745 -1.32 -36.16 -37.40
CA GLY A 745 -0.24 -36.96 -38.01
C GLY A 745 0.77 -36.12 -38.83
N ASN A 746 1.04 -36.57 -40.05
CA ASN A 746 1.96 -35.89 -40.98
C ASN A 746 1.58 -34.44 -41.31
N ARG A 747 0.28 -34.13 -41.33
CA ARG A 747 -0.19 -32.77 -41.63
C ARG A 747 0.24 -31.81 -40.50
N GLY A 748 0.16 -32.27 -39.23
CA GLY A 748 0.68 -31.50 -38.07
C GLY A 748 2.19 -31.28 -38.17
N ALA A 749 2.96 -32.31 -38.56
CA ALA A 749 4.40 -32.18 -38.73
C ALA A 749 4.77 -31.15 -39.80
N LEU A 750 4.06 -31.10 -40.92
CA LEU A 750 4.27 -30.13 -42.00
C LEU A 750 4.01 -28.69 -41.54
N LEU A 751 2.94 -28.47 -40.79
CA LEU A 751 2.61 -27.14 -40.25
C LEU A 751 3.66 -26.72 -39.20
N SER A 752 4.08 -27.64 -38.34
CA SER A 752 5.16 -27.37 -37.38
C SER A 752 6.45 -26.92 -38.06
N GLU A 753 6.83 -27.58 -39.13
CA GLU A 753 8.02 -27.22 -39.93
C GLU A 753 7.86 -25.83 -40.61
N TRP A 754 6.68 -25.55 -41.15
CA TRP A 754 6.38 -24.23 -41.71
C TRP A 754 6.53 -23.12 -40.64
N CYS A 755 5.99 -23.34 -39.42
CA CYS A 755 6.14 -22.41 -38.33
C CYS A 755 7.63 -22.15 -37.96
N LYS A 756 8.45 -23.19 -37.89
CA LYS A 756 9.90 -23.08 -37.64
C LYS A 756 10.60 -22.27 -38.74
N ASN A 757 10.26 -22.49 -40.01
CA ASN A 757 10.80 -21.72 -41.12
C ASN A 757 10.40 -20.24 -41.03
N LYS A 758 9.16 -19.93 -40.63
CA LYS A 758 8.70 -18.53 -40.37
C LYS A 758 9.52 -17.85 -39.26
N LEU A 759 9.86 -18.55 -38.20
CA LEU A 759 10.72 -18.03 -37.15
C LEU A 759 12.14 -17.69 -37.67
N ILE A 760 12.71 -18.53 -38.52
CA ILE A 760 14.03 -18.29 -39.13
C ILE A 760 13.96 -17.07 -40.07
N GLU A 761 12.96 -17.03 -40.95
CA GLU A 761 12.71 -15.92 -41.88
C GLU A 761 12.54 -14.59 -41.13
N HIS A 762 11.75 -14.60 -40.07
CA HIS A 762 11.55 -13.41 -39.22
C HIS A 762 12.87 -12.95 -38.58
N LYS A 763 13.68 -13.88 -38.07
CA LYS A 763 14.95 -13.55 -37.41
C LYS A 763 15.94 -12.91 -38.37
N GLU A 764 16.05 -13.44 -39.57
CA GLU A 764 16.87 -12.87 -40.65
C GLU A 764 16.37 -11.48 -41.06
N TYR A 765 15.05 -11.31 -41.17
CA TYR A 765 14.42 -10.06 -41.56
C TYR A 765 14.69 -8.92 -40.55
N ILE A 766 14.51 -9.17 -39.24
CA ILE A 766 14.71 -8.14 -38.23
C ILE A 766 16.15 -7.71 -38.07
N TYR A 767 17.13 -8.61 -38.24
CA TYR A 767 18.52 -8.24 -38.20
C TYR A 767 18.95 -7.37 -39.40
N LYS A 768 18.25 -7.50 -40.52
CA LYS A 768 18.49 -6.68 -41.71
C LYS A 768 17.76 -5.34 -41.65
N ASN A 769 16.54 -5.31 -41.15
CA ASN A 769 15.62 -4.18 -41.32
C ASN A 769 15.34 -3.41 -40.00
N GLY A 770 15.63 -4.00 -38.83
CA GLY A 770 15.36 -3.40 -37.50
C GLY A 770 13.88 -3.26 -37.10
N ILE A 771 12.99 -3.95 -37.84
CA ILE A 771 11.53 -3.94 -37.61
C ILE A 771 10.95 -5.33 -37.86
N ASP A 772 9.80 -5.65 -37.29
CA ASP A 772 9.09 -6.90 -37.60
C ASP A 772 8.60 -6.96 -39.04
N MET A 773 8.42 -8.18 -39.58
CA MET A 773 7.88 -8.41 -40.91
C MET A 773 6.49 -7.79 -41.07
N GLU A 774 6.19 -7.33 -42.29
CA GLU A 774 4.92 -6.66 -42.59
C GLU A 774 3.71 -7.53 -42.27
N GLU A 775 3.78 -8.83 -42.64
CA GLU A 775 2.71 -9.80 -42.35
C GLU A 775 2.44 -9.98 -40.86
N ILE A 776 3.43 -9.76 -40.00
CA ILE A 776 3.29 -9.78 -38.54
C ILE A 776 2.66 -8.49 -38.03
N ARG A 777 3.15 -7.34 -38.48
CA ARG A 777 2.68 -6.02 -38.03
C ARG A 777 1.25 -5.73 -38.48
N ASN A 778 0.89 -6.15 -39.69
CA ASN A 778 -0.42 -5.88 -40.27
C ASN A 778 -1.42 -7.02 -40.08
N TRP A 779 -1.03 -8.13 -39.44
CA TRP A 779 -1.95 -9.25 -39.22
C TRP A 779 -3.28 -8.76 -38.61
N SER A 780 -4.40 -9.20 -39.15
CA SER A 780 -5.72 -8.91 -38.64
C SER A 780 -6.58 -10.18 -38.54
N TRP A 781 -7.48 -10.19 -37.58
CA TRP A 781 -8.44 -11.26 -37.43
C TRP A 781 -9.42 -11.32 -38.61
N GLU A 782 -9.80 -10.15 -39.15
CA GLU A 782 -10.71 -10.06 -40.30
C GLU A 782 -10.14 -10.72 -41.56
N ASP A 783 -8.88 -10.45 -41.88
CA ASP A 783 -8.23 -11.06 -43.05
C ASP A 783 -8.02 -12.56 -42.83
N ALA A 784 -7.68 -12.95 -41.63
CA ALA A 784 -7.52 -14.35 -41.26
C ALA A 784 -8.84 -15.13 -41.35
N THR A 785 -9.98 -14.55 -40.98
CA THR A 785 -11.31 -15.20 -41.13
C THR A 785 -11.74 -15.34 -42.55
N LYS A 786 -11.51 -14.35 -43.41
CA LYS A 786 -11.77 -14.47 -44.87
C LYS A 786 -11.01 -15.65 -45.46
N GLN A 787 -9.74 -15.85 -45.08
CA GLN A 787 -8.94 -16.99 -45.55
C GLN A 787 -9.43 -18.34 -44.98
N ILE A 788 -10.00 -18.34 -43.77
CA ILE A 788 -10.61 -19.53 -43.19
C ILE A 788 -11.86 -19.94 -44.00
N ASP A 789 -12.74 -18.98 -44.30
CA ASP A 789 -13.96 -19.22 -45.04
C ASP A 789 -13.70 -19.67 -46.46
N GLU A 790 -12.72 -19.08 -47.16
CA GLU A 790 -12.31 -19.49 -48.49
C GLU A 790 -11.78 -20.94 -48.55
N LYS A 791 -11.12 -21.41 -47.52
CA LYS A 791 -10.62 -22.80 -47.44
C LYS A 791 -11.65 -23.82 -46.97
N SER A 792 -12.74 -23.33 -46.35
CA SER A 792 -13.83 -24.17 -45.87
C SER A 792 -14.91 -24.44 -46.95
N CYS A 793 -14.92 -23.66 -48.03
CA CYS A 793 -15.74 -23.88 -49.23
C CYS A 793 -15.02 -24.80 -50.24
#